data_a4130f3eb5897aa27c657119856cff77
#
_entry.id   a4130f3eb5897aa27c657119856cff77
#
_cell.length_a   1.000
_cell.length_b   1.000
_cell.length_c   1.000
_cell.angle_alpha   90.00
_cell.angle_beta   90.00
_cell.angle_gamma   90.00
#
_symmetry.space_group_name_H-M   'P 1'
#
loop_
_entity.id
_entity.type
_entity.pdbx_description
1 polymer ?
#
loop_
_entity_poly.entity_id
_entity_poly.type
_entity_poly.pdbx_seq_one_letter_code
_entity_poly.pdbx_strand_id
1 'polypeptide(L)'
;MIPSPVPWPYPIEFDQVERLDTDVLVLGGGAAGCMAASGACDAGARVIVLEKAATIASGASGSGSDHWESAATNPCSKVIPEELVDAMIRAHDGFNNGISHYIECREGWDRLLDIEAARGKIRDTDDQFVGAEFRDEKTKLLFAYDYENRFNIRVWGQTFKHAQLRGAKRRGAKFIERTMATGLLTEGGRFGGRVVGAVGINGRTGKCVVIRAKATVLCTSRPTRIWLFTIGAPGISEFRPPQCTGDAHAMSWRIGAEFTMLEKAIKAEWSGTRSFPPYGAGNNHNSWYACTMVDAEGREIPWLDRDGRELATVSERYRPAPGQKFFLKGGGEPDFPVYELTGPETLPVDELLKRGYKLPLYADLSRMPEMERRVIWGVMIGNEGKMKIPIMQAYTQAGFDPAKHMLQSYGDGWKSGAFLPQERQFFGLPGGLMNDWHLRTNLEGLYAAGDALFASNCYGHACATGHYAGRHAARYAKQVGDVALHEPQVEEQRARLYRPLGNEKEVTWQELNFAITRVMQHHCGAFKTDQLLVRGIAALDELERQEASRLVARNPHDLIRIQEVLNILTTATIVVHSCLARKASSKTLHFSRLDYPGIDPPEWRQFVAVRPTEGGVASRQIPLDYYGDLPDNYQRENRDYLEARRKR
;
A
#
# COMPACT_ATOMS: atom_id res chain seq x y z
N MET A 1 30.34 -28.90 7.99
CA MET A 1 29.81 -29.33 6.69
C MET A 1 28.57 -28.50 6.39
N ILE A 2 28.59 -27.61 5.41
CA ILE A 2 27.36 -26.95 4.94
C ILE A 2 26.53 -28.05 4.29
N PRO A 3 25.24 -28.23 4.68
CA PRO A 3 24.41 -29.25 4.05
C PRO A 3 24.39 -29.04 2.54
N SER A 4 24.50 -30.12 1.78
CA SER A 4 24.30 -30.06 0.33
C SER A 4 23.00 -29.33 0.02
N PRO A 5 22.98 -28.33 -0.86
CA PRO A 5 21.76 -27.60 -1.16
C PRO A 5 20.69 -28.57 -1.67
N VAL A 6 19.47 -28.42 -1.16
CA VAL A 6 18.33 -29.22 -1.65
C VAL A 6 18.22 -29.00 -3.17
N PRO A 7 18.14 -30.06 -3.98
CA PRO A 7 18.04 -29.94 -5.43
C PRO A 7 16.84 -29.07 -5.83
N TRP A 8 17.01 -28.24 -6.85
CA TRP A 8 15.89 -27.44 -7.36
C TRP A 8 14.81 -28.36 -7.98
N PRO A 9 13.56 -28.28 -7.55
CA PRO A 9 12.55 -29.28 -7.88
C PRO A 9 11.88 -29.10 -9.25
N TYR A 10 12.24 -28.08 -10.02
CA TYR A 10 11.63 -27.78 -11.33
C TYR A 10 12.65 -27.86 -12.45
N PRO A 11 12.20 -28.12 -13.71
CA PRO A 11 13.07 -27.97 -14.87
C PRO A 11 13.65 -26.56 -14.96
N ILE A 12 14.91 -26.44 -15.36
CA ILE A 12 15.57 -25.15 -15.57
C ILE A 12 15.61 -24.87 -17.08
N GLU A 13 15.15 -23.67 -17.47
CA GLU A 13 14.96 -23.26 -18.86
C GLU A 13 15.56 -21.86 -19.12
N PHE A 14 16.78 -21.59 -18.65
CA PHE A 14 17.41 -20.26 -18.77
C PHE A 14 17.62 -19.79 -20.21
N ASP A 15 17.79 -20.73 -21.15
CA ASP A 15 17.98 -20.42 -22.57
C ASP A 15 16.69 -20.13 -23.33
N GLN A 16 15.54 -20.43 -22.72
CA GLN A 16 14.24 -20.27 -23.37
C GLN A 16 13.67 -18.86 -23.20
N VAL A 17 13.03 -18.38 -24.27
CA VAL A 17 12.30 -17.11 -24.28
C VAL A 17 10.89 -17.33 -24.74
N GLU A 18 9.92 -16.98 -23.90
CA GLU A 18 8.50 -16.92 -24.27
C GLU A 18 8.15 -15.49 -24.71
N ARG A 19 7.60 -15.34 -25.92
CA ARG A 19 7.19 -14.05 -26.47
C ARG A 19 5.67 -13.97 -26.57
N LEU A 20 5.10 -12.89 -26.06
CA LEU A 20 3.66 -12.66 -25.97
C LEU A 20 3.30 -11.25 -26.40
N ASP A 21 2.06 -11.10 -26.88
CA ASP A 21 1.51 -9.82 -27.30
C ASP A 21 0.15 -9.56 -26.63
N THR A 22 -0.07 -8.31 -26.24
CA THR A 22 -1.33 -7.87 -25.66
C THR A 22 -1.60 -6.40 -25.97
N ASP A 23 -2.84 -5.95 -25.79
CA ASP A 23 -3.14 -4.51 -25.88
C ASP A 23 -2.75 -3.80 -24.58
N VAL A 24 -3.10 -4.39 -23.42
CA VAL A 24 -2.75 -3.87 -22.10
C VAL A 24 -2.02 -4.93 -21.29
N LEU A 25 -0.84 -4.58 -20.80
CA LEU A 25 -0.05 -5.37 -19.85
C LEU A 25 -0.24 -4.82 -18.45
N VAL A 26 -0.61 -5.69 -17.50
CA VAL A 26 -0.71 -5.32 -16.08
C VAL A 26 0.43 -6.00 -15.32
N LEU A 27 1.26 -5.24 -14.64
CA LEU A 27 2.36 -5.75 -13.82
C LEU A 27 1.96 -5.78 -12.35
N GLY A 28 1.81 -6.98 -11.80
CA GLY A 28 1.32 -7.26 -10.46
C GLY A 28 -0.17 -7.63 -10.45
N GLY A 29 -0.47 -8.84 -9.93
CA GLY A 29 -1.83 -9.38 -9.81
C GLY A 29 -2.48 -9.13 -8.44
N GLY A 30 -2.07 -8.08 -7.69
CA GLY A 30 -2.69 -7.66 -6.44
C GLY A 30 -4.12 -7.14 -6.63
N ALA A 31 -4.69 -6.46 -5.61
CA ALA A 31 -6.03 -5.87 -5.69
C ALA A 31 -6.15 -4.90 -6.88
N ALA A 32 -5.20 -3.96 -6.99
CA ALA A 32 -5.16 -3.01 -8.09
C ALA A 32 -5.04 -3.70 -9.45
N GLY A 33 -4.15 -4.70 -9.57
CA GLY A 33 -3.93 -5.38 -10.85
C GLY A 33 -5.10 -6.23 -11.33
N CYS A 34 -5.80 -6.94 -10.44
CA CYS A 34 -7.03 -7.65 -10.79
C CYS A 34 -8.12 -6.68 -11.29
N MET A 35 -8.24 -5.51 -10.65
CA MET A 35 -9.20 -4.49 -11.07
C MET A 35 -8.75 -3.75 -12.33
N ALA A 36 -7.44 -3.51 -12.52
CA ALA A 36 -6.91 -2.95 -13.76
C ALA A 36 -7.20 -3.89 -14.96
N ALA A 37 -6.99 -5.18 -14.76
CA ALA A 37 -7.33 -6.18 -15.76
C ALA A 37 -8.83 -6.18 -16.07
N SER A 38 -9.69 -6.10 -15.05
CA SER A 38 -11.14 -6.03 -15.22
C SER A 38 -11.55 -4.79 -16.01
N GLY A 39 -11.07 -3.59 -15.61
CA GLY A 39 -11.38 -2.33 -16.28
C GLY A 39 -10.90 -2.27 -17.73
N ALA A 40 -9.73 -2.84 -18.02
CA ALA A 40 -9.20 -2.92 -19.38
C ALA A 40 -10.00 -3.91 -20.25
N CYS A 41 -10.39 -5.07 -19.72
CA CYS A 41 -11.24 -6.02 -20.44
C CYS A 41 -12.64 -5.46 -20.69
N ASP A 42 -13.25 -4.79 -19.68
CA ASP A 42 -14.56 -4.14 -19.84
C ASP A 42 -14.51 -3.03 -20.92
N ALA A 43 -13.37 -2.40 -21.10
CA ALA A 43 -13.10 -1.47 -22.20
C ALA A 43 -12.72 -2.17 -23.53
N GLY A 44 -12.75 -3.51 -23.60
CA GLY A 44 -12.56 -4.31 -24.81
C GLY A 44 -11.11 -4.53 -25.23
N ALA A 45 -10.15 -4.40 -24.35
CA ALA A 45 -8.73 -4.71 -24.61
C ALA A 45 -8.42 -6.19 -24.31
N ARG A 46 -7.46 -6.76 -25.06
CA ARG A 46 -6.80 -8.00 -24.66
C ARG A 46 -5.83 -7.68 -23.52
N VAL A 47 -5.87 -8.49 -22.45
CA VAL A 47 -5.11 -8.20 -21.23
C VAL A 47 -4.27 -9.38 -20.80
N ILE A 48 -3.00 -9.13 -20.51
CA ILE A 48 -2.11 -10.05 -19.80
C ILE A 48 -1.75 -9.43 -18.46
N VAL A 49 -1.89 -10.22 -17.39
CA VAL A 49 -1.41 -9.87 -16.03
C VAL A 49 -0.18 -10.70 -15.72
N LEU A 50 0.92 -10.07 -15.41
CA LEU A 50 2.15 -10.72 -14.96
C LEU A 50 2.24 -10.64 -13.43
N GLU A 51 2.30 -11.81 -12.77
CA GLU A 51 2.31 -11.89 -11.30
C GLU A 51 3.45 -12.80 -10.81
N LYS A 52 4.31 -12.26 -9.93
CA LYS A 52 5.47 -13.01 -9.42
C LYS A 52 5.12 -14.13 -8.43
N ALA A 53 3.94 -14.09 -7.86
CA ALA A 53 3.44 -15.10 -6.91
C ALA A 53 2.25 -15.89 -7.49
N ALA A 54 1.43 -16.50 -6.65
CA ALA A 54 0.11 -17.00 -7.00
C ALA A 54 -0.91 -15.89 -6.80
N THR A 55 -1.59 -15.47 -7.84
CA THR A 55 -2.53 -14.33 -7.82
C THR A 55 -3.58 -14.46 -6.73
N ILE A 56 -4.06 -15.66 -6.47
CA ILE A 56 -5.12 -15.95 -5.49
C ILE A 56 -4.78 -15.50 -4.06
N ALA A 57 -3.51 -15.35 -3.74
CA ALA A 57 -3.02 -14.96 -2.41
C ALA A 57 -1.93 -13.89 -2.48
N SER A 58 -1.75 -13.23 -3.63
CA SER A 58 -0.69 -12.25 -3.84
C SER A 58 -1.09 -10.84 -3.40
N GLY A 59 -0.06 -10.02 -3.17
CA GLY A 59 -0.18 -8.60 -2.82
C GLY A 59 -0.42 -8.34 -1.33
N ALA A 60 -0.39 -7.07 -0.96
CA ALA A 60 -0.54 -6.62 0.43
C ALA A 60 -1.89 -7.02 1.05
N SER A 61 -2.91 -7.15 0.23
CA SER A 61 -4.27 -7.54 0.63
C SER A 61 -4.63 -8.98 0.25
N GLY A 62 -3.62 -9.81 -0.05
CA GLY A 62 -3.82 -11.19 -0.49
C GLY A 62 -4.49 -12.10 0.54
N SER A 63 -4.42 -11.74 1.81
CA SER A 63 -5.03 -12.49 2.91
C SER A 63 -6.38 -11.93 3.37
N GLY A 64 -6.83 -10.80 2.83
CA GLY A 64 -8.12 -10.20 3.14
C GLY A 64 -8.05 -8.75 3.61
N SER A 65 -9.22 -8.21 3.93
CA SER A 65 -9.43 -6.90 4.53
C SER A 65 -10.64 -6.98 5.46
N ASP A 66 -10.66 -6.21 6.51
CA ASP A 66 -11.75 -6.19 7.50
C ASP A 66 -12.81 -5.13 7.17
N HIS A 67 -12.44 -4.12 6.40
CA HIS A 67 -13.31 -3.00 6.03
C HIS A 67 -12.95 -2.46 4.66
N TRP A 68 -13.87 -1.65 4.12
CA TRP A 68 -13.71 -0.91 2.88
C TRP A 68 -13.93 0.57 3.15
N GLU A 69 -12.89 1.35 3.00
CA GLU A 69 -12.90 2.78 3.22
C GLU A 69 -13.49 3.54 2.03
N SER A 70 -13.94 4.76 2.30
CA SER A 70 -14.26 5.77 1.29
C SER A 70 -15.32 5.37 0.26
N ALA A 71 -16.27 4.49 0.64
CA ALA A 71 -17.41 4.14 -0.21
C ALA A 71 -18.50 5.24 -0.16
N ALA A 72 -18.15 6.49 -0.43
CA ALA A 72 -19.05 7.64 -0.29
C ALA A 72 -20.32 7.57 -1.16
N THR A 73 -20.29 6.78 -2.24
CA THR A 73 -21.45 6.61 -3.14
C THR A 73 -22.33 5.40 -2.81
N ASN A 74 -22.12 4.72 -1.67
CA ASN A 74 -23.02 3.66 -1.22
C ASN A 74 -24.39 4.21 -0.84
N PRO A 75 -25.48 3.42 -0.92
CA PRO A 75 -26.85 3.93 -0.74
C PRO A 75 -27.17 4.41 0.69
N CYS A 76 -26.30 4.16 1.66
CA CYS A 76 -26.48 4.56 3.07
C CYS A 76 -25.61 5.74 3.47
N SER A 77 -24.66 6.14 2.62
CA SER A 77 -23.71 7.23 2.91
C SER A 77 -24.45 8.57 3.02
N LYS A 78 -24.08 9.32 4.04
CA LYS A 78 -24.49 10.71 4.22
C LYS A 78 -23.42 11.73 3.80
N VAL A 79 -22.28 11.22 3.29
CA VAL A 79 -21.15 12.02 2.84
C VAL A 79 -21.04 11.91 1.33
N ILE A 80 -20.89 13.03 0.65
CA ILE A 80 -20.63 13.05 -0.79
C ILE A 80 -19.13 12.95 -1.07
N PRO A 81 -18.72 12.43 -2.23
CA PRO A 81 -17.30 12.26 -2.58
C PRO A 81 -16.47 13.52 -2.43
N GLU A 82 -16.98 14.67 -2.84
CA GLU A 82 -16.33 15.97 -2.80
C GLU A 82 -15.95 16.38 -1.37
N GLU A 83 -16.87 16.23 -0.44
CA GLU A 83 -16.67 16.54 0.98
C GLU A 83 -15.64 15.61 1.62
N LEU A 84 -15.69 14.32 1.27
CA LEU A 84 -14.77 13.33 1.83
C LEU A 84 -13.34 13.56 1.34
N VAL A 85 -13.16 13.83 0.05
CA VAL A 85 -11.84 14.10 -0.52
C VAL A 85 -11.25 15.39 0.02
N ASP A 86 -12.06 16.45 0.13
CA ASP A 86 -11.63 17.72 0.69
C ASP A 86 -11.16 17.54 2.15
N ALA A 87 -11.88 16.74 2.95
CA ALA A 87 -11.47 16.41 4.29
C ALA A 87 -10.16 15.61 4.34
N MET A 88 -9.98 14.64 3.42
CA MET A 88 -8.72 13.89 3.30
C MET A 88 -7.55 14.80 2.93
N ILE A 89 -7.76 15.74 2.01
CA ILE A 89 -6.74 16.71 1.61
C ILE A 89 -6.35 17.58 2.80
N ARG A 90 -7.34 18.12 3.54
CA ARG A 90 -7.08 18.92 4.74
C ARG A 90 -6.39 18.12 5.84
N ALA A 91 -6.79 16.87 6.07
CA ALA A 91 -6.16 15.99 7.05
C ALA A 91 -4.67 15.74 6.78
N HIS A 92 -4.23 15.90 5.55
CA HIS A 92 -2.84 15.77 5.14
C HIS A 92 -2.20 17.13 4.78
N ASP A 93 -2.77 18.21 5.24
CA ASP A 93 -2.28 19.58 4.98
C ASP A 93 -1.98 19.86 3.49
N GLY A 94 -2.80 19.29 2.60
CA GLY A 94 -2.64 19.36 1.15
C GLY A 94 -1.70 18.32 0.54
N PHE A 95 -0.86 17.65 1.32
CA PHE A 95 0.05 16.61 0.82
C PHE A 95 -0.67 15.30 0.53
N ASN A 96 -1.58 15.35 -0.44
CA ASN A 96 -2.42 14.22 -0.83
C ASN A 96 -2.56 14.14 -2.36
N ASN A 97 -2.78 12.96 -2.90
CA ASN A 97 -3.11 12.76 -4.30
C ASN A 97 -4.61 12.97 -4.52
N GLY A 98 -5.02 14.22 -4.72
CA GLY A 98 -6.42 14.56 -4.90
C GLY A 98 -7.11 13.77 -6.00
N ILE A 99 -6.42 13.50 -7.12
CA ILE A 99 -6.95 12.71 -8.24
C ILE A 99 -7.31 11.30 -7.79
N SER A 100 -6.36 10.59 -7.22
CA SER A 100 -6.55 9.17 -6.88
C SER A 100 -7.57 8.95 -5.77
N HIS A 101 -7.62 9.86 -4.78
CA HIS A 101 -8.61 9.81 -3.71
C HIS A 101 -10.01 10.22 -4.20
N TYR A 102 -10.11 11.16 -5.14
CA TYR A 102 -11.39 11.49 -5.75
C TYR A 102 -11.96 10.30 -6.53
N ILE A 103 -11.10 9.61 -7.31
CA ILE A 103 -11.47 8.37 -8.01
C ILE A 103 -11.93 7.30 -7.00
N GLU A 104 -11.23 7.14 -5.89
CA GLU A 104 -11.61 6.21 -4.81
C GLU A 104 -13.00 6.52 -4.27
N CYS A 105 -13.25 7.75 -3.85
CA CYS A 105 -14.54 8.17 -3.28
C CYS A 105 -15.69 8.06 -4.28
N ARG A 106 -15.45 8.31 -5.55
CA ARG A 106 -16.45 8.22 -6.64
C ARG A 106 -16.76 6.80 -7.08
N GLU A 107 -15.76 5.93 -7.13
CA GLU A 107 -15.86 4.61 -7.74
C GLU A 107 -15.72 3.43 -6.75
N GLY A 108 -15.36 3.72 -5.50
CA GLY A 108 -15.11 2.67 -4.50
C GLY A 108 -16.32 1.74 -4.28
N TRP A 109 -17.52 2.30 -4.20
CA TRP A 109 -18.75 1.51 -4.09
C TRP A 109 -18.97 0.60 -5.30
N ASP A 110 -18.70 1.08 -6.50
CA ASP A 110 -18.85 0.27 -7.72
C ASP A 110 -17.90 -0.93 -7.71
N ARG A 111 -16.70 -0.74 -7.17
CA ARG A 111 -15.73 -1.85 -7.07
C ARG A 111 -16.16 -2.88 -6.04
N LEU A 112 -16.82 -2.48 -4.97
CA LEU A 112 -17.48 -3.43 -4.07
C LEU A 112 -18.57 -4.24 -4.77
N LEU A 113 -19.40 -3.60 -5.58
CA LEU A 113 -20.43 -4.30 -6.37
C LEU A 113 -19.81 -5.26 -7.39
N ASP A 114 -18.68 -4.92 -8.03
CA ASP A 114 -17.95 -5.85 -8.90
C ASP A 114 -17.45 -7.10 -8.13
N ILE A 115 -16.96 -6.89 -6.90
CA ILE A 115 -16.53 -7.98 -6.02
C ILE A 115 -17.72 -8.84 -5.61
N GLU A 116 -18.83 -8.23 -5.24
CA GLU A 116 -20.08 -8.94 -4.89
C GLU A 116 -20.60 -9.77 -6.06
N ALA A 117 -20.68 -9.19 -7.26
CA ALA A 117 -21.08 -9.89 -8.49
C ALA A 117 -20.14 -11.07 -8.82
N ALA A 118 -18.89 -10.99 -8.41
CA ALA A 118 -17.93 -12.07 -8.51
C ALA A 118 -17.94 -13.02 -7.28
N ARG A 119 -18.97 -12.97 -6.44
CA ARG A 119 -19.19 -13.79 -5.23
C ARG A 119 -18.21 -13.47 -4.07
N GLY A 120 -17.80 -12.22 -3.93
CA GLY A 120 -17.22 -11.71 -2.69
C GLY A 120 -18.35 -11.35 -1.71
N LYS A 121 -18.16 -11.58 -0.42
CA LYS A 121 -19.19 -11.32 0.59
C LYS A 121 -19.02 -9.90 1.14
N ILE A 122 -20.01 -9.01 0.88
CA ILE A 122 -20.02 -7.63 1.37
C ILE A 122 -21.23 -7.31 2.26
N ARG A 123 -22.24 -8.20 2.30
CA ARG A 123 -23.48 -8.00 3.05
C ARG A 123 -23.68 -9.10 4.07
N ASP A 124 -24.40 -8.77 5.14
CA ASP A 124 -24.86 -9.73 6.15
C ASP A 124 -26.05 -10.56 5.65
N THR A 125 -25.80 -11.38 4.62
CA THR A 125 -26.83 -12.22 3.99
C THR A 125 -27.34 -13.33 4.89
N ASP A 126 -26.57 -13.68 5.93
CA ASP A 126 -26.90 -14.75 6.87
C ASP A 126 -27.62 -14.20 8.12
N ASP A 127 -27.96 -12.91 8.11
CA ASP A 127 -28.67 -12.20 9.18
C ASP A 127 -28.05 -12.36 10.57
N GLN A 128 -26.70 -12.35 10.63
CA GLN A 128 -25.94 -12.54 11.87
C GLN A 128 -26.01 -11.34 12.82
N PHE A 129 -26.32 -10.15 12.29
CA PHE A 129 -26.26 -8.89 13.00
C PHE A 129 -27.57 -8.10 12.92
N VAL A 130 -28.71 -8.78 12.81
CA VAL A 130 -30.03 -8.15 12.80
C VAL A 130 -30.24 -7.33 14.08
N GLY A 131 -30.67 -6.07 13.91
CA GLY A 131 -30.90 -5.14 15.02
C GLY A 131 -29.64 -4.45 15.56
N ALA A 132 -28.45 -4.77 15.04
CA ALA A 132 -27.23 -4.07 15.44
C ALA A 132 -27.21 -2.65 14.86
N GLU A 133 -26.74 -1.67 15.66
CA GLU A 133 -26.70 -0.25 15.26
C GLU A 133 -25.86 0.00 14.01
N PHE A 134 -24.80 -0.77 13.84
CA PHE A 134 -23.90 -0.71 12.68
C PHE A 134 -24.45 -1.39 11.43
N ARG A 135 -25.64 -1.99 11.48
CA ARG A 135 -26.28 -2.67 10.34
C ARG A 135 -27.39 -1.82 9.75
N ASP A 136 -27.42 -1.73 8.45
CA ASP A 136 -28.60 -1.22 7.74
C ASP A 136 -29.51 -2.38 7.35
N GLU A 137 -30.75 -2.36 7.87
CA GLU A 137 -31.69 -3.48 7.72
C GLU A 137 -32.13 -3.70 6.27
N LYS A 138 -32.20 -2.63 5.47
CA LYS A 138 -32.63 -2.70 4.08
C LYS A 138 -31.55 -3.24 3.15
N THR A 139 -30.34 -2.71 3.27
CA THR A 139 -29.20 -3.07 2.40
C THR A 139 -28.39 -4.24 2.95
N LYS A 140 -28.52 -4.56 4.22
CA LYS A 140 -27.73 -5.53 4.98
C LYS A 140 -26.22 -5.20 5.00
N LEU A 141 -25.87 -3.95 4.75
CA LEU A 141 -24.49 -3.47 4.90
C LEU A 141 -24.14 -3.28 6.37
N LEU A 142 -22.90 -3.60 6.73
CA LEU A 142 -22.36 -3.35 8.06
C LEU A 142 -21.39 -2.18 7.99
N PHE A 143 -21.48 -1.24 8.92
CA PHE A 143 -20.64 -0.05 8.94
C PHE A 143 -19.57 -0.10 10.00
N ALA A 144 -18.42 0.52 9.70
CA ALA A 144 -17.29 0.65 10.58
C ALA A 144 -17.01 2.12 10.88
N TYR A 145 -16.45 2.41 12.02
CA TYR A 145 -15.86 3.67 12.47
C TYR A 145 -16.86 4.82 12.66
N ASP A 146 -17.64 5.14 11.66
CA ASP A 146 -18.61 6.24 11.68
C ASP A 146 -20.02 5.72 11.37
N TYR A 147 -20.79 5.43 12.41
CA TYR A 147 -22.16 4.90 12.28
C TYR A 147 -23.16 5.97 11.87
N GLU A 148 -22.79 7.25 11.97
CA GLU A 148 -23.63 8.36 11.52
C GLU A 148 -23.57 8.55 10.02
N ASN A 149 -22.37 8.63 9.46
CA ASN A 149 -22.13 9.00 8.06
C ASN A 149 -22.04 7.80 7.10
N ARG A 150 -21.73 6.61 7.61
CA ARG A 150 -21.86 5.31 6.92
C ARG A 150 -21.14 5.21 5.56
N PHE A 151 -19.94 5.76 5.46
CA PHE A 151 -19.12 5.67 4.25
C PHE A 151 -18.03 4.58 4.33
N ASN A 152 -17.78 4.02 5.51
CA ASN A 152 -16.89 2.87 5.71
C ASN A 152 -17.69 1.60 5.98
N ILE A 153 -17.43 0.55 5.21
CA ILE A 153 -18.20 -0.69 5.21
C ILE A 153 -17.36 -1.82 5.78
N ARG A 154 -17.85 -2.55 6.78
CA ARG A 154 -17.28 -3.81 7.25
C ARG A 154 -17.54 -4.89 6.22
N VAL A 155 -16.51 -5.67 5.89
CA VAL A 155 -16.58 -6.67 4.82
C VAL A 155 -15.92 -7.99 5.20
N TRP A 156 -16.33 -9.08 4.56
CA TRP A 156 -15.67 -10.38 4.67
C TRP A 156 -14.54 -10.49 3.63
N GLY A 157 -13.51 -9.69 3.83
CA GLY A 157 -12.45 -9.48 2.84
C GLY A 157 -11.62 -10.70 2.49
N GLN A 158 -11.66 -11.77 3.29
CA GLN A 158 -11.04 -13.06 2.92
C GLN A 158 -11.58 -13.60 1.59
N THR A 159 -12.81 -13.24 1.22
CA THR A 159 -13.44 -13.69 -0.04
C THR A 159 -12.99 -12.86 -1.24
N PHE A 160 -12.40 -11.69 -1.01
CA PHE A 160 -12.21 -10.65 -2.04
C PHE A 160 -11.19 -11.04 -3.09
N LYS A 161 -10.04 -11.54 -2.68
CA LYS A 161 -8.98 -11.89 -3.63
C LYS A 161 -9.42 -12.99 -4.62
N HIS A 162 -10.15 -13.99 -4.12
CA HIS A 162 -10.76 -15.03 -4.94
C HIS A 162 -11.81 -14.46 -5.91
N ALA A 163 -12.63 -13.54 -5.44
CA ALA A 163 -13.66 -12.89 -6.26
C ALA A 163 -13.02 -12.02 -7.35
N GLN A 164 -12.02 -11.21 -7.02
CA GLN A 164 -11.33 -10.35 -7.99
C GLN A 164 -10.66 -11.16 -9.11
N LEU A 165 -9.90 -12.20 -8.75
CA LEU A 165 -9.27 -13.08 -9.73
C LEU A 165 -10.31 -13.74 -10.65
N ARG A 166 -11.40 -14.24 -10.06
CA ARG A 166 -12.53 -14.83 -10.80
C ARG A 166 -13.17 -13.81 -11.73
N GLY A 167 -13.41 -12.59 -11.23
CA GLY A 167 -14.01 -11.50 -12.00
C GLY A 167 -13.17 -11.11 -13.21
N ALA A 168 -11.86 -10.94 -13.03
CA ALA A 168 -10.94 -10.61 -14.11
C ALA A 168 -10.82 -11.74 -15.16
N LYS A 169 -10.71 -13.00 -14.70
CA LYS A 169 -10.66 -14.16 -15.61
C LYS A 169 -11.94 -14.33 -16.42
N ARG A 170 -13.11 -14.10 -15.82
CA ARG A 170 -14.40 -14.16 -16.55
C ARG A 170 -14.52 -13.09 -17.63
N ARG A 171 -13.85 -11.96 -17.48
CA ARG A 171 -13.76 -10.88 -18.47
C ARG A 171 -12.73 -11.15 -19.58
N GLY A 172 -11.98 -12.24 -19.48
CA GLY A 172 -11.01 -12.66 -20.48
C GLY A 172 -9.55 -12.31 -20.19
N ALA A 173 -9.22 -11.78 -19.02
CA ALA A 173 -7.84 -11.50 -18.64
C ALA A 173 -7.01 -12.80 -18.50
N LYS A 174 -5.84 -12.83 -19.14
CA LYS A 174 -4.87 -13.93 -19.04
C LYS A 174 -3.88 -13.62 -17.90
N PHE A 175 -3.70 -14.56 -16.98
CA PHE A 175 -2.74 -14.44 -15.87
C PHE A 175 -1.53 -15.34 -16.09
N ILE A 176 -0.35 -14.76 -16.03
CA ILE A 176 0.93 -15.47 -16.05
C ILE A 176 1.52 -15.34 -14.64
N GLU A 177 1.31 -16.38 -13.86
CA GLU A 177 1.71 -16.45 -12.47
C GLU A 177 3.16 -16.94 -12.32
N ARG A 178 3.74 -16.74 -11.14
CA ARG A 178 5.12 -17.12 -10.83
C ARG A 178 6.15 -16.45 -11.74
N THR A 179 5.78 -15.31 -12.33
CA THR A 179 6.64 -14.59 -13.27
C THR A 179 6.79 -13.14 -12.83
N MET A 180 8.02 -12.76 -12.47
CA MET A 180 8.37 -11.41 -12.03
C MET A 180 8.74 -10.56 -13.23
N ALA A 181 8.14 -9.38 -13.37
CA ALA A 181 8.63 -8.35 -14.29
C ALA A 181 9.97 -7.79 -13.78
N THR A 182 10.96 -7.65 -14.65
CA THR A 182 12.32 -7.24 -14.29
C THR A 182 12.80 -6.00 -15.01
N GLY A 183 12.14 -5.60 -16.11
CA GLY A 183 12.46 -4.40 -16.87
C GLY A 183 11.32 -3.97 -17.78
N LEU A 184 11.18 -2.67 -17.98
CA LEU A 184 10.29 -2.08 -18.97
C LEU A 184 11.04 -1.88 -20.29
N LEU A 185 10.31 -2.03 -21.39
CA LEU A 185 10.83 -1.85 -22.74
C LEU A 185 10.27 -0.54 -23.33
N THR A 186 11.13 0.23 -23.98
CA THR A 186 10.77 1.51 -24.57
C THR A 186 10.92 1.50 -26.08
N GLU A 187 10.19 2.34 -26.76
CA GLU A 187 10.24 2.47 -28.21
C GLU A 187 11.64 2.90 -28.69
N GLY A 188 12.21 2.08 -29.55
CA GLY A 188 13.60 2.28 -30.01
C GLY A 188 14.67 2.10 -28.91
N GLY A 189 14.34 1.56 -27.74
CA GLY A 189 15.26 1.43 -26.60
C GLY A 189 15.63 2.75 -25.94
N ARG A 190 14.93 3.85 -26.25
CA ARG A 190 15.31 5.20 -25.81
C ARG A 190 14.90 5.47 -24.37
N PHE A 191 15.79 6.10 -23.60
CA PHE A 191 15.46 6.67 -22.29
C PHE A 191 14.35 7.73 -22.43
N GLY A 192 13.34 7.69 -21.58
CA GLY A 192 12.18 8.57 -21.66
C GLY A 192 11.21 8.26 -22.82
N GLY A 193 11.47 7.22 -23.60
CA GLY A 193 10.62 6.82 -24.72
C GLY A 193 9.29 6.19 -24.27
N ARG A 194 8.35 6.08 -25.22
CA ARG A 194 7.07 5.39 -25.01
C ARG A 194 7.30 3.97 -24.53
N VAL A 195 6.56 3.51 -23.50
CA VAL A 195 6.65 2.14 -23.00
C VAL A 195 5.86 1.20 -23.93
N VAL A 196 6.53 0.16 -24.41
CA VAL A 196 6.01 -0.78 -25.41
C VAL A 196 6.01 -2.24 -24.93
N GLY A 197 6.26 -2.47 -23.64
CA GLY A 197 6.23 -3.80 -23.05
C GLY A 197 7.15 -3.97 -21.85
N ALA A 198 7.40 -5.23 -21.51
CA ALA A 198 8.25 -5.59 -20.39
C ALA A 198 8.96 -6.94 -20.59
N VAL A 199 10.07 -7.12 -19.87
CA VAL A 199 10.75 -8.41 -19.71
C VAL A 199 10.48 -8.93 -18.30
N GLY A 200 10.38 -10.25 -18.16
CA GLY A 200 10.22 -10.92 -16.89
C GLY A 200 10.89 -12.29 -16.85
N ILE A 201 10.87 -12.91 -15.68
CA ILE A 201 11.42 -14.24 -15.42
C ILE A 201 10.44 -15.12 -14.67
N ASN A 202 10.27 -16.36 -15.13
CA ASN A 202 9.54 -17.36 -14.38
C ASN A 202 10.38 -17.86 -13.20
N GLY A 203 9.86 -17.70 -11.98
CA GLY A 203 10.58 -18.01 -10.74
C GLY A 203 10.73 -19.51 -10.45
N ARG A 204 10.13 -20.39 -11.26
CA ARG A 204 10.29 -21.84 -11.15
C ARG A 204 11.27 -22.41 -12.18
N THR A 205 11.09 -22.01 -13.43
CA THR A 205 11.89 -22.54 -14.53
C THR A 205 13.08 -21.65 -14.92
N GLY A 206 13.03 -20.38 -14.55
CA GLY A 206 14.02 -19.41 -14.99
C GLY A 206 13.82 -18.93 -16.43
N LYS A 207 12.77 -19.38 -17.12
CA LYS A 207 12.43 -18.94 -18.48
C LYS A 207 12.24 -17.45 -18.56
N CYS A 208 12.85 -16.81 -19.56
CA CYS A 208 12.61 -15.41 -19.87
C CYS A 208 11.23 -15.24 -20.53
N VAL A 209 10.50 -14.20 -20.14
CA VAL A 209 9.22 -13.82 -20.74
C VAL A 209 9.34 -12.39 -21.25
N VAL A 210 9.04 -12.20 -22.54
CA VAL A 210 9.05 -10.88 -23.20
C VAL A 210 7.63 -10.60 -23.66
N ILE A 211 7.04 -9.49 -23.19
CA ILE A 211 5.66 -9.13 -23.52
C ILE A 211 5.66 -7.79 -24.22
N ARG A 212 5.18 -7.78 -25.45
CA ARG A 212 4.89 -6.57 -26.21
C ARG A 212 3.49 -6.08 -25.85
N ALA A 213 3.34 -4.79 -25.54
CA ALA A 213 2.08 -4.20 -25.15
C ALA A 213 1.95 -2.74 -25.62
N LYS A 214 0.74 -2.33 -25.99
CA LYS A 214 0.45 -0.94 -26.38
C LYS A 214 0.40 0.00 -25.17
N ALA A 215 -0.01 -0.52 -24.02
CA ALA A 215 -0.02 0.18 -22.74
C ALA A 215 0.37 -0.77 -21.60
N THR A 216 1.00 -0.24 -20.55
CA THR A 216 1.39 -0.99 -19.35
C THR A 216 0.87 -0.29 -18.10
N VAL A 217 0.27 -1.06 -17.16
CA VAL A 217 -0.22 -0.57 -15.87
C VAL A 217 0.61 -1.17 -14.74
N LEU A 218 1.24 -0.32 -13.94
CA LEU A 218 2.05 -0.71 -12.80
C LEU A 218 1.18 -0.90 -11.55
N CYS A 219 1.15 -2.12 -10.99
CA CYS A 219 0.33 -2.52 -9.85
C CYS A 219 1.14 -3.35 -8.83
N THR A 220 2.44 -3.09 -8.66
CA THR A 220 3.34 -3.94 -7.85
C THR A 220 3.52 -3.45 -6.41
N SER A 221 2.57 -2.66 -5.90
CA SER A 221 2.58 -2.11 -4.55
C SER A 221 3.76 -1.16 -4.30
N ARG A 222 4.02 -0.83 -3.04
CA ARG A 222 5.13 0.04 -2.59
C ARG A 222 6.26 -0.79 -1.99
N PRO A 223 7.48 -0.26 -1.93
CA PRO A 223 8.64 -1.01 -1.44
C PRO A 223 8.62 -1.21 0.07
N THR A 224 9.16 -2.35 0.48
CA THR A 224 9.51 -2.69 1.87
C THR A 224 11.00 -3.02 1.96
N ARG A 225 11.52 -3.32 3.13
CA ARG A 225 12.92 -3.75 3.37
C ARG A 225 13.99 -2.73 2.97
N ILE A 226 13.67 -1.43 3.01
CA ILE A 226 14.63 -0.35 2.69
C ILE A 226 15.47 0.03 3.93
N TRP A 227 14.85 0.03 5.13
CA TRP A 227 15.52 0.35 6.39
C TRP A 227 15.63 -0.85 7.31
N LEU A 228 16.45 -0.74 8.35
CA LEU A 228 16.53 -1.75 9.40
C LEU A 228 15.33 -1.66 10.34
N PHE A 229 14.70 -2.80 10.60
CA PHE A 229 13.75 -2.92 11.69
C PHE A 229 14.47 -3.14 13.03
N THR A 230 15.29 -4.18 13.09
CA THR A 230 16.21 -4.47 14.20
C THR A 230 17.53 -4.97 13.63
N ILE A 231 18.57 -5.09 14.46
CA ILE A 231 19.84 -5.72 14.05
C ILE A 231 19.61 -7.17 13.60
N GLY A 232 18.66 -7.88 14.23
CA GLY A 232 18.35 -9.26 13.90
C GLY A 232 17.27 -9.45 12.82
N ALA A 233 16.56 -8.39 12.42
CA ALA A 233 15.50 -8.44 11.42
C ALA A 233 15.64 -7.27 10.43
N PRO A 234 16.64 -7.30 9.56
CA PRO A 234 16.83 -6.24 8.57
C PRO A 234 15.70 -6.23 7.55
N GLY A 235 15.28 -5.05 7.17
CA GLY A 235 14.44 -4.87 6.03
C GLY A 235 12.94 -5.09 6.24
N ILE A 236 12.44 -5.27 7.45
CA ILE A 236 11.02 -5.22 7.75
C ILE A 236 10.67 -3.80 8.18
N SER A 237 10.20 -2.99 7.27
CA SER A 237 9.90 -1.59 7.53
C SER A 237 8.41 -1.25 7.47
N GLU A 238 7.57 -2.20 7.10
CA GLU A 238 6.13 -2.01 6.99
C GLU A 238 5.38 -3.34 7.14
N PHE A 239 4.08 -3.26 7.46
CA PHE A 239 3.21 -4.44 7.59
C PHE A 239 2.87 -5.12 6.25
N ARG A 240 3.28 -4.57 5.13
CA ARG A 240 3.14 -5.21 3.81
C ARG A 240 4.05 -6.43 3.66
N PRO A 241 3.67 -7.37 2.80
CA PRO A 241 4.51 -8.55 2.57
C PRO A 241 5.93 -8.17 2.14
N PRO A 242 6.96 -8.86 2.64
CA PRO A 242 8.36 -8.55 2.32
C PRO A 242 8.72 -8.73 0.84
N GLN A 243 7.83 -9.31 0.05
CA GLN A 243 7.95 -9.42 -1.41
C GLN A 243 7.52 -8.14 -2.15
N CYS A 244 6.99 -7.14 -1.47
CA CYS A 244 6.76 -5.80 -2.04
C CYS A 244 8.10 -5.05 -2.04
N THR A 245 8.81 -5.07 -3.16
CA THR A 245 10.22 -4.67 -3.26
C THR A 245 10.47 -3.46 -4.15
N GLY A 246 9.42 -2.68 -4.45
CA GLY A 246 9.54 -1.48 -5.27
C GLY A 246 9.77 -1.77 -6.74
N ASP A 247 9.26 -2.89 -7.24
CA ASP A 247 9.50 -3.32 -8.62
C ASP A 247 9.02 -2.26 -9.63
N ALA A 248 7.83 -1.68 -9.44
CA ALA A 248 7.35 -0.57 -10.26
C ALA A 248 8.27 0.65 -10.18
N HIS A 249 8.69 1.01 -8.96
CA HIS A 249 9.56 2.17 -8.74
C HIS A 249 10.89 2.01 -9.46
N ALA A 250 11.56 0.88 -9.26
CA ALA A 250 12.86 0.64 -9.86
C ALA A 250 12.82 0.52 -11.39
N MET A 251 11.86 -0.25 -11.93
CA MET A 251 11.76 -0.42 -13.39
C MET A 251 11.44 0.90 -14.09
N SER A 252 10.51 1.68 -13.56
CA SER A 252 10.11 2.94 -14.19
C SER A 252 11.14 4.06 -13.97
N TRP A 253 11.87 4.07 -12.83
CA TRP A 253 13.00 4.98 -12.64
C TRP A 253 14.07 4.80 -13.71
N ARG A 254 14.46 3.56 -13.99
CA ARG A 254 15.50 3.26 -14.98
C ARG A 254 15.21 3.77 -16.38
N ILE A 255 13.95 4.10 -16.68
CA ILE A 255 13.52 4.63 -17.98
C ILE A 255 13.01 6.06 -17.94
N GLY A 256 13.15 6.78 -16.81
CA GLY A 256 12.86 8.21 -16.75
C GLY A 256 11.55 8.62 -16.08
N ALA A 257 10.89 7.75 -15.31
CA ALA A 257 9.67 8.11 -14.59
C ALA A 257 9.93 9.11 -13.46
N GLU A 258 8.91 9.92 -13.16
CA GLU A 258 8.92 10.94 -12.12
C GLU A 258 8.21 10.47 -10.86
N PHE A 259 8.80 10.77 -9.70
CA PHE A 259 8.31 10.36 -8.38
C PHE A 259 8.17 11.55 -7.44
N THR A 260 7.26 11.45 -6.48
CA THR A 260 7.10 12.45 -5.41
C THR A 260 6.77 11.80 -4.07
N MET A 261 6.90 12.58 -3.00
CA MET A 261 6.62 12.20 -1.62
C MET A 261 7.44 11.00 -1.09
N LEU A 262 8.54 10.64 -1.73
CA LEU A 262 9.43 9.58 -1.22
C LEU A 262 10.31 10.06 -0.07
N GLU A 263 10.35 11.35 0.22
CA GLU A 263 10.93 11.94 1.42
C GLU A 263 10.02 11.77 2.64
N LYS A 264 8.72 11.55 2.46
CA LYS A 264 7.77 11.33 3.55
C LYS A 264 8.12 10.03 4.28
N ALA A 265 8.44 10.16 5.56
CA ALA A 265 8.67 9.03 6.44
C ALA A 265 7.46 8.87 7.37
N ILE A 266 6.76 7.76 7.28
CA ILE A 266 5.76 7.41 8.29
C ILE A 266 6.50 6.67 9.41
N LYS A 267 6.40 7.14 10.65
CA LYS A 267 6.61 6.30 11.82
C LYS A 267 5.54 5.21 11.80
N ALA A 268 5.79 4.11 11.13
CA ALA A 268 4.95 2.97 11.31
C ALA A 268 5.29 2.36 12.66
N GLU A 269 4.47 2.58 13.66
CA GLU A 269 4.43 1.67 14.79
C GLU A 269 4.07 0.29 14.27
N TRP A 270 4.58 -0.75 14.88
CA TRP A 270 4.18 -2.12 14.58
C TRP A 270 2.68 -2.26 14.83
N SER A 271 1.93 -1.98 13.80
CA SER A 271 0.50 -2.25 13.82
C SER A 271 0.34 -3.75 13.99
N GLY A 272 -0.22 -4.23 15.02
CA GLY A 272 -0.29 -5.64 15.37
C GLY A 272 0.45 -5.99 16.66
N THR A 273 1.29 -5.10 17.18
CA THR A 273 1.91 -5.28 18.50
C THR A 273 1.31 -4.37 19.58
N ARG A 274 0.24 -3.66 19.27
CA ARG A 274 -0.45 -2.79 20.24
C ARG A 274 -1.29 -3.55 21.25
N SER A 275 -1.52 -4.82 21.00
CA SER A 275 -2.23 -5.72 21.91
C SER A 275 -1.46 -7.01 22.10
N PHE A 276 -1.55 -7.61 23.29
CA PHE A 276 -0.98 -8.92 23.54
C PHE A 276 -2.09 -9.88 24.00
N PRO A 277 -2.27 -11.03 23.36
CA PRO A 277 -1.51 -11.52 22.19
C PRO A 277 -1.69 -10.61 20.97
N PRO A 278 -0.67 -10.44 20.12
CA PRO A 278 -0.77 -9.63 18.92
C PRO A 278 -1.76 -10.29 17.95
N TYR A 279 -2.66 -9.51 17.42
CA TYR A 279 -3.52 -9.95 16.33
C TYR A 279 -3.30 -9.04 15.12
N GLY A 280 -3.55 -9.54 13.94
CA GLY A 280 -3.49 -8.89 12.63
C GLY A 280 -2.90 -7.50 12.54
N ALA A 281 -2.57 -7.06 11.40
CA ALA A 281 -1.96 -5.76 11.20
C ALA A 281 -3.00 -4.63 11.07
N GLY A 282 -4.17 -4.78 11.66
CA GLY A 282 -5.23 -3.81 11.60
C GLY A 282 -4.99 -2.57 12.41
N ASN A 283 -5.77 -1.56 12.12
CA ASN A 283 -5.80 -0.35 12.90
C ASN A 283 -6.53 -0.60 14.22
N ASN A 284 -5.79 -0.98 15.23
CA ASN A 284 -6.31 -1.37 16.54
C ASN A 284 -7.19 -0.30 17.18
N HIS A 285 -6.85 0.98 17.02
CA HIS A 285 -7.64 2.08 17.58
C HIS A 285 -9.09 2.00 17.16
N ASN A 286 -9.32 1.88 15.87
CA ASN A 286 -10.65 1.94 15.31
C ASN A 286 -11.48 0.68 15.58
N SER A 287 -10.80 -0.46 15.82
CA SER A 287 -11.48 -1.71 16.19
C SER A 287 -11.86 -1.75 17.67
N TRP A 288 -11.28 -0.89 18.50
CA TRP A 288 -11.41 -0.98 19.94
C TRP A 288 -12.36 0.03 20.59
N TYR A 289 -12.98 0.93 19.85
CA TYR A 289 -13.92 1.90 20.44
C TYR A 289 -15.07 1.24 21.21
N ALA A 290 -15.42 0.01 20.86
CA ALA A 290 -16.40 -0.78 21.62
C ALA A 290 -15.86 -1.42 22.89
N CYS A 291 -14.52 -1.46 23.09
CA CYS A 291 -13.92 -2.05 24.27
C CYS A 291 -14.06 -1.16 25.49
N THR A 292 -14.21 -1.80 26.65
CA THR A 292 -13.91 -1.16 27.92
C THR A 292 -12.40 -1.25 28.15
N MET A 293 -11.75 -0.09 28.18
CA MET A 293 -10.33 -0.02 28.53
C MET A 293 -10.20 0.04 30.05
N VAL A 294 -9.32 -0.76 30.63
CA VAL A 294 -9.08 -0.80 32.07
C VAL A 294 -7.59 -0.77 32.39
N ASP A 295 -7.27 -0.29 33.57
CA ASP A 295 -5.93 -0.34 34.13
C ASP A 295 -5.62 -1.70 34.81
N ALA A 296 -4.45 -1.85 35.40
CA ALA A 296 -4.02 -3.06 36.09
C ALA A 296 -4.88 -3.44 37.30
N GLU A 297 -5.64 -2.52 37.86
CA GLU A 297 -6.55 -2.75 38.99
C GLU A 297 -8.01 -2.93 38.51
N GLY A 298 -8.26 -2.93 37.21
CA GLY A 298 -9.59 -3.06 36.61
C GLY A 298 -10.42 -1.77 36.61
N ARG A 299 -9.79 -0.63 36.91
CA ARG A 299 -10.43 0.68 36.85
C ARG A 299 -10.62 1.12 35.42
N GLU A 300 -11.83 1.49 35.03
CA GLU A 300 -12.16 1.91 33.68
C GLU A 300 -11.48 3.21 33.29
N ILE A 301 -10.94 3.24 32.06
CA ILE A 301 -10.33 4.41 31.43
C ILE A 301 -11.38 5.04 30.50
N PRO A 302 -11.72 6.31 30.68
CA PRO A 302 -12.74 6.95 29.87
C PRO A 302 -12.27 7.20 28.43
N TRP A 303 -13.18 7.03 27.50
CA TRP A 303 -13.05 7.52 26.14
C TRP A 303 -13.51 8.97 26.05
N LEU A 304 -12.75 9.79 25.37
CA LEU A 304 -12.97 11.23 25.25
C LEU A 304 -13.22 11.62 23.79
N ASP A 305 -14.10 12.58 23.58
CA ASP A 305 -14.21 13.24 22.29
C ASP A 305 -13.12 14.31 22.10
N ARG A 306 -13.13 14.95 20.94
CA ARG A 306 -12.14 16.00 20.58
C ARG A 306 -12.12 17.20 21.57
N ASP A 307 -13.21 17.43 22.29
CA ASP A 307 -13.34 18.54 23.24
C ASP A 307 -13.03 18.09 24.68
N GLY A 308 -12.61 16.82 24.87
CA GLY A 308 -12.29 16.24 26.17
C GLY A 308 -13.50 15.79 26.98
N ARG A 309 -14.72 15.74 26.37
CA ARG A 309 -15.91 15.24 27.02
C ARG A 309 -15.88 13.71 27.07
N GLU A 310 -16.20 13.15 28.22
CA GLU A 310 -16.30 11.70 28.38
C GLU A 310 -17.49 11.12 27.61
N LEU A 311 -17.22 10.04 26.88
CA LEU A 311 -18.21 9.30 26.09
C LEU A 311 -18.70 8.10 26.91
N ALA A 312 -19.93 8.20 27.42
CA ALA A 312 -20.49 7.21 28.32
C ALA A 312 -20.91 5.91 27.65
N THR A 313 -21.27 5.96 26.36
CA THR A 313 -21.78 4.81 25.64
C THR A 313 -20.94 4.44 24.42
N VAL A 314 -20.99 3.17 24.02
CA VAL A 314 -20.35 2.68 22.80
C VAL A 314 -20.91 3.38 21.56
N SER A 315 -22.23 3.67 21.55
CA SER A 315 -22.87 4.41 20.45
C SER A 315 -22.27 5.79 20.24
N GLU A 316 -21.98 6.53 21.33
CA GLU A 316 -21.32 7.83 21.24
C GLU A 316 -19.92 7.73 20.64
N ARG A 317 -19.19 6.66 20.96
CA ARG A 317 -17.81 6.43 20.47
C ARG A 317 -17.72 6.20 18.95
N TYR A 318 -18.83 5.81 18.31
CA TYR A 318 -18.93 5.60 16.86
C TYR A 318 -19.67 6.74 16.15
N ARG A 319 -19.81 7.90 16.80
CA ARG A 319 -20.43 9.08 16.22
C ARG A 319 -19.52 10.28 16.31
N PRO A 320 -19.47 11.11 15.26
CA PRO A 320 -18.76 12.37 15.33
C PRO A 320 -19.24 13.23 16.52
N ALA A 321 -18.31 13.94 17.15
CA ALA A 321 -18.62 14.89 18.20
C ALA A 321 -19.49 16.04 17.66
N PRO A 322 -20.23 16.76 18.50
CA PRO A 322 -21.00 17.92 18.07
C PRO A 322 -20.15 18.92 17.28
N GLY A 323 -20.61 19.30 16.09
CA GLY A 323 -19.84 20.16 15.17
C GLY A 323 -18.72 19.47 14.39
N GLN A 324 -18.41 18.24 14.66
CA GLN A 324 -17.54 17.39 13.85
C GLN A 324 -18.35 16.74 12.73
N LYS A 325 -17.83 16.76 11.50
CA LYS A 325 -18.61 16.29 10.35
C LYS A 325 -18.64 14.77 10.23
N PHE A 326 -17.48 14.13 10.31
CA PHE A 326 -17.34 12.68 10.23
C PHE A 326 -15.96 12.24 10.74
N PHE A 327 -15.81 10.94 11.00
CA PHE A 327 -14.52 10.34 11.29
C PHE A 327 -13.83 9.91 10.00
N LEU A 328 -12.61 10.40 9.78
CA LEU A 328 -11.68 9.73 8.89
C LEU A 328 -10.90 8.71 9.71
N LYS A 329 -10.69 7.53 9.12
CA LYS A 329 -9.73 6.59 9.68
C LYS A 329 -8.36 7.27 9.65
N GLY A 330 -7.88 7.64 10.80
CA GLY A 330 -6.50 8.07 10.96
C GLY A 330 -5.59 6.91 10.58
N GLY A 331 -4.66 7.10 9.67
CA GLY A 331 -3.71 6.08 9.23
C GLY A 331 -2.70 5.67 10.29
N GLY A 332 -3.06 5.66 11.57
CA GLY A 332 -2.15 5.35 12.67
C GLY A 332 -1.07 6.43 12.88
N GLU A 333 -1.29 7.63 12.40
CA GLU A 333 -0.39 8.76 12.58
C GLU A 333 -0.86 9.61 13.77
N PRO A 334 -0.25 9.48 14.96
CA PRO A 334 -0.68 10.17 16.16
C PRO A 334 -0.47 11.69 16.12
N ASP A 335 0.16 12.21 15.08
CA ASP A 335 0.60 13.60 15.00
C ASP A 335 -0.21 14.47 14.02
N PHE A 336 -1.35 14.01 13.53
CA PHE A 336 -2.22 14.87 12.73
C PHE A 336 -3.07 15.75 13.65
N PRO A 337 -2.88 17.08 13.64
CA PRO A 337 -3.63 17.98 14.50
C PRO A 337 -5.07 18.23 14.04
N VAL A 338 -5.60 17.44 13.13
CA VAL A 338 -6.95 17.63 12.62
C VAL A 338 -7.92 16.76 13.43
N TYR A 339 -8.11 17.15 14.68
CA TYR A 339 -9.10 16.57 15.60
C TYR A 339 -10.52 16.45 15.00
N GLU A 340 -10.82 17.23 13.98
CA GLU A 340 -12.12 17.21 13.32
C GLU A 340 -12.42 15.90 12.61
N LEU A 341 -11.41 15.11 12.32
CA LEU A 341 -11.52 13.93 11.45
C LEU A 341 -11.08 12.63 12.12
N THR A 342 -10.61 12.69 13.36
CA THR A 342 -10.22 11.52 14.15
C THR A 342 -11.34 11.05 15.06
N GLY A 343 -11.36 9.77 15.36
CA GLY A 343 -12.28 9.19 16.33
C GLY A 343 -11.91 9.54 17.78
N PRO A 344 -12.69 9.04 18.74
CA PRO A 344 -12.43 9.25 20.15
C PRO A 344 -11.09 8.65 20.59
N GLU A 345 -10.51 9.22 21.63
CA GLU A 345 -9.21 8.82 22.19
C GLU A 345 -9.33 8.58 23.69
N THR A 346 -8.36 7.91 24.27
CA THR A 346 -8.16 7.85 25.71
C THR A 346 -7.18 8.95 26.15
N LEU A 347 -7.16 9.27 27.43
CA LEU A 347 -6.12 10.14 27.96
C LEU A 347 -4.73 9.58 27.69
N PRO A 348 -3.74 10.44 27.43
CA PRO A 348 -2.33 10.05 27.38
C PRO A 348 -1.89 9.33 28.66
N VAL A 349 -0.98 8.38 28.52
CA VAL A 349 -0.54 7.53 29.66
C VAL A 349 0.02 8.34 30.82
N ASP A 350 0.78 9.40 30.56
CA ASP A 350 1.31 10.27 31.61
C ASP A 350 0.21 10.99 32.40
N GLU A 351 -0.88 11.36 31.73
CA GLU A 351 -2.04 11.95 32.40
C GLU A 351 -2.83 10.89 33.20
N LEU A 352 -2.97 9.68 32.66
CA LEU A 352 -3.56 8.56 33.40
C LEU A 352 -2.78 8.27 34.69
N LEU A 353 -1.45 8.23 34.63
CA LEU A 353 -0.59 8.02 35.79
C LEU A 353 -0.74 9.12 36.82
N LYS A 354 -0.82 10.41 36.41
CA LYS A 354 -1.12 11.54 37.31
C LYS A 354 -2.47 11.40 38.01
N ARG A 355 -3.46 10.80 37.35
CA ARG A 355 -4.80 10.51 37.91
C ARG A 355 -4.84 9.21 38.74
N GLY A 356 -3.70 8.55 38.95
CA GLY A 356 -3.54 7.38 39.79
C GLY A 356 -3.92 6.07 39.12
N TYR A 357 -4.05 6.02 37.79
CA TYR A 357 -4.19 4.76 37.04
C TYR A 357 -2.91 3.94 37.11
N LYS A 358 -3.03 2.63 37.04
CA LYS A 358 -1.92 1.67 37.13
C LYS A 358 -1.67 0.97 35.80
N LEU A 359 -0.41 0.86 35.43
CA LEU A 359 -0.01 0.07 34.27
C LEU A 359 0.17 -1.42 34.67
N PRO A 360 0.00 -2.36 33.71
CA PRO A 360 -0.34 -2.16 32.29
C PRO A 360 -1.84 -1.92 32.04
N LEU A 361 -2.16 -1.46 30.82
CA LEU A 361 -3.53 -1.25 30.38
C LEU A 361 -4.05 -2.49 29.64
N TYR A 362 -5.35 -2.73 29.74
CA TYR A 362 -6.03 -3.86 29.11
C TYR A 362 -7.27 -3.42 28.35
N ALA A 363 -7.55 -4.11 27.24
CA ALA A 363 -8.84 -4.06 26.56
C ALA A 363 -9.70 -5.22 27.07
N ASP A 364 -10.73 -4.90 27.83
CA ASP A 364 -11.68 -5.87 28.37
C ASP A 364 -12.76 -6.19 27.32
N LEU A 365 -12.57 -7.26 26.60
CA LEU A 365 -13.50 -7.72 25.57
C LEU A 365 -14.79 -8.27 26.16
N SER A 366 -14.75 -8.76 27.41
CA SER A 366 -15.91 -9.36 28.05
C SER A 366 -17.03 -8.34 28.34
N ARG A 367 -16.65 -7.06 28.53
CA ARG A 367 -17.58 -5.95 28.76
C ARG A 367 -18.10 -5.30 27.47
N MET A 368 -17.63 -5.71 26.31
CA MET A 368 -18.18 -5.20 25.04
C MET A 368 -19.62 -5.64 24.85
N PRO A 369 -20.48 -4.81 24.25
CA PRO A 369 -21.78 -5.26 23.77
C PRO A 369 -21.62 -6.50 22.85
N GLU A 370 -22.50 -7.48 23.01
CA GLU A 370 -22.40 -8.77 22.32
C GLU A 370 -22.25 -8.63 20.79
N MET A 371 -23.07 -7.78 20.17
CA MET A 371 -23.02 -7.56 18.72
C MET A 371 -21.71 -6.93 18.26
N GLU A 372 -21.18 -5.96 19.04
CA GLU A 372 -19.88 -5.33 18.76
C GLU A 372 -18.73 -6.34 18.89
N ARG A 373 -18.73 -7.13 19.95
CA ARG A 373 -17.74 -8.19 20.15
C ARG A 373 -17.75 -9.19 18.99
N ARG A 374 -18.93 -9.63 18.56
CA ARG A 374 -19.09 -10.56 17.44
C ARG A 374 -18.61 -9.98 16.12
N VAL A 375 -18.93 -8.72 15.82
CA VAL A 375 -18.52 -8.11 14.55
C VAL A 375 -17.04 -7.79 14.54
N ILE A 376 -16.47 -7.30 15.63
CA ILE A 376 -15.04 -6.99 15.72
C ILE A 376 -14.21 -8.27 15.66
N TRP A 377 -14.52 -9.23 16.50
CA TRP A 377 -13.76 -10.47 16.57
C TRP A 377 -14.01 -11.40 15.38
N GLY A 378 -15.26 -11.59 14.97
CA GLY A 378 -15.63 -12.52 13.90
C GLY A 378 -15.46 -11.97 12.48
N VAL A 379 -15.74 -10.70 12.26
CA VAL A 379 -15.67 -10.08 10.93
C VAL A 379 -14.37 -9.30 10.76
N MET A 380 -14.07 -8.36 11.62
CA MET A 380 -12.89 -7.51 11.45
C MET A 380 -11.59 -8.28 11.68
N ILE A 381 -11.36 -8.81 12.86
CA ILE A 381 -10.12 -9.52 13.18
C ILE A 381 -10.00 -10.81 12.37
N GLY A 382 -11.08 -11.57 12.24
CA GLY A 382 -11.10 -12.82 11.49
C GLY A 382 -10.85 -12.65 9.99
N ASN A 383 -11.13 -11.48 9.41
CA ASN A 383 -10.98 -11.19 8.00
C ASN A 383 -9.77 -10.30 7.67
N GLU A 384 -9.13 -9.73 8.66
CA GLU A 384 -7.90 -8.99 8.48
C GLU A 384 -6.66 -9.91 8.41
N GLY A 385 -6.80 -11.06 7.84
CA GLY A 385 -5.74 -12.04 7.80
C GLY A 385 -4.54 -11.62 6.97
N LYS A 386 -3.69 -10.75 7.44
CA LYS A 386 -2.33 -10.59 6.88
C LYS A 386 -1.43 -11.79 7.17
N MET A 387 -1.93 -12.73 7.96
CA MET A 387 -1.36 -14.06 8.17
C MET A 387 -2.30 -15.10 7.55
N LYS A 388 -1.75 -16.09 6.88
CA LYS A 388 -2.51 -17.21 6.29
C LYS A 388 -3.16 -18.15 7.34
N ILE A 389 -2.89 -17.92 8.60
CA ILE A 389 -3.48 -18.66 9.71
C ILE A 389 -4.71 -17.88 10.15
N PRO A 390 -5.88 -18.49 10.22
CA PRO A 390 -7.05 -17.86 10.77
C PRO A 390 -6.77 -17.43 12.21
N ILE A 391 -6.60 -16.15 12.43
CA ILE A 391 -6.19 -15.58 13.73
C ILE A 391 -7.19 -16.00 14.81
N MET A 392 -8.47 -15.91 14.52
CA MET A 392 -9.53 -16.33 15.43
C MET A 392 -9.41 -17.82 15.80
N GLN A 393 -9.13 -18.69 14.83
CA GLN A 393 -8.91 -20.10 15.08
C GLN A 393 -7.66 -20.35 15.94
N ALA A 394 -6.56 -19.67 15.64
CA ALA A 394 -5.32 -19.80 16.39
C ALA A 394 -5.51 -19.38 17.86
N TYR A 395 -6.19 -18.28 18.12
CA TYR A 395 -6.48 -17.84 19.47
C TYR A 395 -7.44 -18.78 20.21
N THR A 396 -8.48 -19.26 19.54
CA THR A 396 -9.42 -20.21 20.12
C THR A 396 -8.73 -21.53 20.47
N GLN A 397 -7.87 -22.03 19.59
CA GLN A 397 -7.06 -23.22 19.86
C GLN A 397 -6.06 -23.02 20.99
N ALA A 398 -5.57 -21.81 21.20
CA ALA A 398 -4.73 -21.42 22.33
C ALA A 398 -5.54 -21.17 23.63
N GLY A 399 -6.86 -21.35 23.60
CA GLY A 399 -7.73 -21.19 24.78
C GLY A 399 -8.22 -19.75 25.00
N PHE A 400 -7.99 -18.82 24.07
CA PHE A 400 -8.50 -17.46 24.20
C PHE A 400 -10.00 -17.41 23.86
N ASP A 401 -10.77 -16.85 24.76
CA ASP A 401 -12.21 -16.61 24.60
C ASP A 401 -12.51 -15.12 24.79
N PRO A 402 -12.90 -14.39 23.72
CA PRO A 402 -13.17 -12.95 23.82
C PRO A 402 -14.35 -12.59 24.72
N ALA A 403 -15.19 -13.57 25.08
CA ALA A 403 -16.29 -13.37 26.03
C ALA A 403 -15.83 -13.40 27.50
N LYS A 404 -14.60 -13.79 27.76
CA LYS A 404 -14.06 -13.98 29.12
C LYS A 404 -12.73 -13.30 29.38
N HIS A 405 -11.95 -13.06 28.34
CA HIS A 405 -10.55 -12.67 28.46
C HIS A 405 -10.31 -11.23 28.02
N MET A 406 -9.23 -10.67 28.54
CA MET A 406 -8.73 -9.36 28.16
C MET A 406 -7.52 -9.49 27.23
N LEU A 407 -7.29 -8.47 26.40
CA LEU A 407 -6.04 -8.29 25.71
C LEU A 407 -5.24 -7.19 26.40
N GLN A 408 -3.95 -7.41 26.65
CA GLN A 408 -3.08 -6.34 27.10
C GLN A 408 -2.94 -5.30 25.98
N SER A 409 -3.37 -4.09 26.28
CA SER A 409 -3.31 -2.97 25.32
C SER A 409 -2.02 -2.19 25.51
N TYR A 410 -1.42 -1.85 24.40
CA TYR A 410 -0.28 -0.97 24.35
C TYR A 410 -0.67 0.42 23.82
N GLY A 411 -1.88 0.86 24.07
CA GLY A 411 -2.42 2.12 23.55
C GLY A 411 -1.41 3.27 23.44
N ASP A 412 -1.78 4.38 22.89
CA ASP A 412 -0.87 5.50 22.64
C ASP A 412 -0.11 5.89 23.91
N GLY A 413 1.22 6.00 23.79
CA GLY A 413 2.12 6.26 24.90
C GLY A 413 2.52 5.04 25.74
N TRP A 414 1.75 3.96 25.74
CA TRP A 414 2.14 2.67 26.30
C TRP A 414 2.69 1.78 25.19
N LYS A 415 3.97 1.86 24.99
CA LYS A 415 4.65 1.03 24.03
C LYS A 415 5.04 -0.29 24.68
N SER A 416 4.77 -1.36 23.98
CA SER A 416 4.94 -2.74 24.35
C SER A 416 6.16 -3.04 25.24
N GLY A 417 6.03 -4.00 26.15
CA GLY A 417 7.16 -4.52 26.90
C GLY A 417 8.25 -5.16 26.03
N ALA A 418 8.02 -5.40 24.76
CA ALA A 418 9.07 -5.59 23.77
C ALA A 418 9.71 -4.23 23.43
N PHE A 419 10.08 -3.49 24.45
CA PHE A 419 10.67 -2.20 24.38
C PHE A 419 11.88 -2.22 23.44
N LEU A 420 11.71 -1.58 22.31
CA LEU A 420 12.83 -1.24 21.45
C LEU A 420 13.38 0.08 21.99
N PRO A 421 14.55 0.08 22.63
CA PRO A 421 15.09 1.26 23.32
C PRO A 421 15.51 2.37 22.37
N GLN A 422 15.24 2.24 21.11
CA GLN A 422 15.50 3.25 20.09
C GLN A 422 14.22 3.45 19.30
N GLU A 423 13.79 4.69 19.15
CA GLU A 423 12.80 5.04 18.15
C GLU A 423 13.30 4.58 16.80
N ARG A 424 12.79 3.45 16.36
CA ARG A 424 13.11 2.93 15.06
C ARG A 424 12.07 3.42 14.10
N GLN A 425 12.53 4.13 13.12
CA GLN A 425 11.67 4.62 12.10
C GLN A 425 11.31 3.47 11.18
N PHE A 426 10.05 3.19 11.16
CA PHE A 426 9.46 2.46 10.07
C PHE A 426 9.09 3.47 9.02
N PHE A 427 9.69 3.34 7.90
CA PHE A 427 9.31 4.14 6.78
C PHE A 427 8.32 3.35 5.94
N GLY A 428 7.02 3.57 6.20
CA GLY A 428 6.07 3.38 5.14
C GLY A 428 6.35 4.47 4.13
N LEU A 429 6.59 4.12 2.90
CA LEU A 429 6.75 5.10 1.82
C LEU A 429 5.40 5.38 1.18
N PRO A 430 4.68 6.43 1.57
CA PRO A 430 3.47 6.84 0.86
C PRO A 430 3.78 7.52 -0.46
N GLY A 431 5.07 7.78 -0.75
CA GLY A 431 5.54 8.30 -2.02
C GLY A 431 5.46 7.28 -3.14
N GLY A 432 5.42 7.77 -4.37
CA GLY A 432 5.33 6.94 -5.56
C GLY A 432 5.31 7.75 -6.84
N LEU A 433 4.82 7.12 -7.90
CA LEU A 433 4.74 7.72 -9.23
C LEU A 433 3.79 8.91 -9.28
N MET A 434 4.27 10.01 -9.88
CA MET A 434 3.40 11.11 -10.30
C MET A 434 2.44 10.66 -11.38
N ASN A 435 1.23 11.20 -11.37
CA ASN A 435 0.19 10.86 -12.32
C ASN A 435 -0.64 12.06 -12.76
N ASP A 436 -1.17 11.96 -13.98
CA ASP A 436 -2.22 12.83 -14.49
C ASP A 436 -3.64 12.26 -14.17
N TRP A 437 -4.69 12.90 -14.69
CA TRP A 437 -6.07 12.48 -14.54
C TRP A 437 -6.41 11.11 -15.16
N HIS A 438 -5.59 10.57 -16.05
CA HIS A 438 -5.74 9.22 -16.58
C HIS A 438 -4.98 8.18 -15.75
N LEU A 439 -4.35 8.57 -14.65
CA LEU A 439 -3.37 7.80 -13.88
C LEU A 439 -2.17 7.36 -14.73
N ARG A 440 -1.86 8.14 -15.76
CA ARG A 440 -0.69 8.00 -16.60
C ARG A 440 0.49 8.73 -15.96
N THR A 441 1.68 8.14 -16.06
CA THR A 441 2.93 8.75 -15.62
C THR A 441 3.40 9.80 -16.64
N ASN A 442 4.54 10.43 -16.41
CA ASN A 442 5.20 11.28 -17.40
C ASN A 442 5.69 10.52 -18.66
N LEU A 443 5.66 9.19 -18.64
CA LEU A 443 6.06 8.35 -19.76
C LEU A 443 4.83 7.88 -20.55
N GLU A 444 4.86 8.06 -21.85
CA GLU A 444 3.78 7.63 -22.73
C GLU A 444 3.59 6.11 -22.69
N GLY A 445 2.34 5.65 -22.65
CA GLY A 445 2.00 4.22 -22.57
C GLY A 445 2.19 3.59 -21.19
N LEU A 446 2.60 4.36 -20.16
CA LEU A 446 2.82 3.86 -18.80
C LEU A 446 1.86 4.49 -17.80
N TYR A 447 1.10 3.63 -17.11
CA TYR A 447 0.10 3.96 -16.10
C TYR A 447 0.49 3.36 -14.74
N ALA A 448 -0.08 3.88 -13.67
CA ALA A 448 0.13 3.34 -12.33
C ALA A 448 -1.19 3.29 -11.54
N ALA A 449 -1.30 2.34 -10.61
CA ALA A 449 -2.47 2.20 -9.75
C ALA A 449 -2.12 1.59 -8.38
N GLY A 450 -3.00 1.83 -7.41
CA GLY A 450 -2.78 1.40 -6.03
C GLY A 450 -1.52 2.01 -5.43
N ASP A 451 -0.81 1.22 -4.65
CA ASP A 451 0.39 1.67 -3.92
C ASP A 451 1.60 2.02 -4.82
N ALA A 452 1.52 1.87 -6.13
CA ALA A 452 2.54 2.40 -7.04
C ALA A 452 2.41 3.92 -7.23
N LEU A 453 1.22 4.49 -6.98
CA LEU A 453 0.97 5.93 -6.95
C LEU A 453 1.46 6.54 -5.63
N PHE A 454 1.79 7.82 -5.66
CA PHE A 454 2.06 8.56 -4.43
C PHE A 454 0.77 8.80 -3.61
N ALA A 455 0.93 8.96 -2.31
CA ALA A 455 -0.15 9.19 -1.33
C ALA A 455 -1.29 8.15 -1.44
N SER A 456 -0.95 6.92 -1.82
CA SER A 456 -1.93 5.84 -1.88
C SER A 456 -2.44 5.47 -0.48
N ASN A 457 -3.66 4.98 -0.42
CA ASN A 457 -4.32 4.65 0.82
C ASN A 457 -4.59 3.13 0.94
N CYS A 458 -5.84 2.71 0.94
CA CYS A 458 -6.31 1.40 1.37
C CYS A 458 -6.67 0.45 0.19
N TYR A 459 -7.40 -0.60 0.55
CA TYR A 459 -7.90 -1.59 -0.40
C TYR A 459 -8.86 -0.97 -1.44
N GLY A 460 -9.77 -0.10 -0.99
CA GLY A 460 -10.72 0.62 -1.86
C GLY A 460 -10.00 1.47 -2.89
N HIS A 461 -8.99 2.23 -2.45
CA HIS A 461 -8.12 3.02 -3.32
C HIS A 461 -7.44 2.17 -4.39
N ALA A 462 -6.84 1.03 -3.99
CA ALA A 462 -6.18 0.14 -4.94
C ALA A 462 -7.15 -0.42 -5.99
N CYS A 463 -8.36 -0.77 -5.60
CA CYS A 463 -9.39 -1.29 -6.51
C CYS A 463 -9.93 -0.21 -7.45
N ALA A 464 -10.25 0.96 -6.94
CA ALA A 464 -10.81 2.05 -7.73
C ALA A 464 -9.79 2.58 -8.75
N THR A 465 -8.58 2.90 -8.30
CA THR A 465 -7.50 3.36 -9.18
C THR A 465 -7.07 2.28 -10.17
N GLY A 466 -7.06 1.00 -9.77
CA GLY A 466 -6.77 -0.11 -10.68
C GLY A 466 -7.75 -0.17 -11.84
N HIS A 467 -9.04 -0.24 -11.55
CA HIS A 467 -10.07 -0.27 -12.60
C HIS A 467 -10.01 0.97 -13.50
N TYR A 468 -9.81 2.13 -12.89
CA TYR A 468 -9.70 3.40 -13.59
C TYR A 468 -8.51 3.41 -14.55
N ALA A 469 -7.30 3.11 -14.06
CA ALA A 469 -6.10 3.05 -14.90
C ALA A 469 -6.23 2.02 -16.03
N GLY A 470 -6.81 0.85 -15.73
CA GLY A 470 -7.02 -0.20 -16.73
C GLY A 470 -7.90 0.25 -17.90
N ARG A 471 -9.05 0.90 -17.62
CA ARG A 471 -9.92 1.40 -18.70
C ARG A 471 -9.29 2.55 -19.51
N HIS A 472 -8.50 3.43 -18.87
CA HIS A 472 -7.78 4.49 -19.58
C HIS A 472 -6.63 3.93 -20.42
N ALA A 473 -5.87 2.96 -19.91
CA ALA A 473 -4.86 2.25 -20.67
C ALA A 473 -5.44 1.52 -21.90
N ALA A 474 -6.60 0.90 -21.75
CA ALA A 474 -7.31 0.26 -22.86
C ALA A 474 -7.80 1.27 -23.91
N ARG A 475 -8.31 2.42 -23.46
CA ARG A 475 -8.72 3.53 -24.36
C ARG A 475 -7.52 4.02 -25.17
N TYR A 476 -6.39 4.26 -24.52
CA TYR A 476 -5.13 4.63 -25.17
C TYR A 476 -4.67 3.55 -26.14
N ALA A 477 -4.66 2.26 -25.75
CA ALA A 477 -4.24 1.17 -26.59
C ALA A 477 -5.04 1.00 -27.90
N LYS A 478 -6.31 1.47 -27.91
CA LYS A 478 -7.15 1.50 -29.13
C LYS A 478 -6.79 2.64 -30.09
N GLN A 479 -6.19 3.71 -29.58
CA GLN A 479 -5.84 4.90 -30.37
C GLN A 479 -4.44 4.80 -30.98
N VAL A 480 -3.55 4.00 -30.38
CA VAL A 480 -2.19 3.82 -30.87
C VAL A 480 -2.11 2.64 -31.84
N GLY A 481 -1.28 2.78 -32.85
CA GLY A 481 -0.95 1.71 -33.79
C GLY A 481 -0.15 0.58 -33.15
N ASP A 482 0.30 -0.35 -33.98
CA ASP A 482 1.18 -1.41 -33.52
C ASP A 482 2.51 -0.85 -33.02
N VAL A 483 3.02 -1.47 -31.97
CA VAL A 483 4.29 -1.12 -31.35
C VAL A 483 5.33 -2.18 -31.67
N ALA A 484 6.58 -1.78 -31.80
CA ALA A 484 7.70 -2.68 -32.06
C ALA A 484 8.65 -2.72 -30.85
N LEU A 485 9.19 -3.89 -30.57
CA LEU A 485 10.25 -4.06 -29.59
C LEU A 485 11.61 -3.69 -30.21
N HIS A 486 12.47 -3.09 -29.41
CA HIS A 486 13.86 -2.87 -29.76
C HIS A 486 14.68 -4.07 -29.27
N GLU A 487 15.02 -5.00 -30.17
CA GLU A 487 15.70 -6.26 -29.80
C GLU A 487 17.01 -6.05 -29.03
N PRO A 488 17.87 -5.07 -29.34
CA PRO A 488 19.06 -4.83 -28.52
C PRO A 488 18.72 -4.54 -27.05
N GLN A 489 17.63 -3.81 -26.75
CA GLN A 489 17.19 -3.57 -25.37
C GLN A 489 16.67 -4.85 -24.70
N VAL A 490 15.97 -5.70 -25.46
CA VAL A 490 15.52 -7.01 -24.96
C VAL A 490 16.72 -7.86 -24.54
N GLU A 491 17.75 -7.94 -25.39
CA GLU A 491 18.96 -8.72 -25.09
C GLU A 491 19.76 -8.10 -23.94
N GLU A 492 19.83 -6.80 -23.83
CA GLU A 492 20.44 -6.11 -22.69
C GLU A 492 19.74 -6.48 -21.36
N GLN A 493 18.40 -6.43 -21.35
CA GLN A 493 17.63 -6.81 -20.16
C GLN A 493 17.82 -8.29 -19.80
N ARG A 494 17.89 -9.18 -20.80
CA ARG A 494 18.19 -10.58 -20.58
C ARG A 494 19.60 -10.79 -20.02
N ALA A 495 20.59 -10.18 -20.60
CA ALA A 495 21.98 -10.24 -20.13
C ALA A 495 22.11 -9.76 -18.68
N ARG A 496 21.44 -8.65 -18.34
CA ARG A 496 21.37 -8.14 -16.98
C ARG A 496 20.71 -9.14 -16.02
N LEU A 497 19.61 -9.76 -16.44
CA LEU A 497 18.85 -10.72 -15.64
C LEU A 497 19.66 -11.96 -15.27
N TYR A 498 20.38 -12.53 -16.24
CA TYR A 498 21.10 -13.79 -16.05
C TYR A 498 22.57 -13.64 -15.66
N ARG A 499 23.09 -12.41 -15.61
CA ARG A 499 24.47 -12.14 -15.17
C ARG A 499 24.88 -12.88 -13.88
N PRO A 500 24.02 -12.96 -12.83
CA PRO A 500 24.38 -13.62 -11.58
C PRO A 500 24.64 -15.13 -11.69
N LEU A 501 24.22 -15.80 -12.77
CA LEU A 501 24.47 -17.23 -12.99
C LEU A 501 25.94 -17.52 -13.31
N GLY A 502 26.66 -16.55 -13.88
CA GLY A 502 28.06 -16.70 -14.28
C GLY A 502 29.08 -16.25 -13.22
N ASN A 503 28.64 -15.80 -12.06
CA ASN A 503 29.53 -15.29 -11.02
C ASN A 503 30.07 -16.44 -10.16
N GLU A 504 31.39 -16.45 -9.92
CA GLU A 504 32.04 -17.37 -8.99
C GLU A 504 32.26 -16.78 -7.60
N LYS A 505 32.23 -15.46 -7.46
CA LYS A 505 32.40 -14.74 -6.19
C LYS A 505 31.09 -14.63 -5.45
N GLU A 506 31.13 -14.97 -4.18
CA GLU A 506 29.93 -15.16 -3.38
C GLU A 506 29.51 -13.89 -2.61
N VAL A 507 28.67 -13.07 -3.21
CA VAL A 507 27.83 -12.11 -2.47
C VAL A 507 26.39 -12.61 -2.57
N THR A 508 25.76 -12.85 -1.44
CA THR A 508 24.38 -13.28 -1.39
C THR A 508 23.43 -12.07 -1.47
N TRP A 509 22.22 -12.30 -1.95
CA TRP A 509 21.20 -11.23 -1.97
C TRP A 509 20.87 -10.74 -0.56
N GLN A 510 20.98 -11.59 0.48
CA GLN A 510 20.79 -11.23 1.88
C GLN A 510 21.82 -10.21 2.34
N GLU A 511 23.12 -10.45 2.05
CA GLU A 511 24.21 -9.55 2.40
C GLU A 511 24.03 -8.18 1.76
N LEU A 512 23.71 -8.12 0.46
CA LEU A 512 23.43 -6.85 -0.21
C LEU A 512 22.21 -6.13 0.39
N ASN A 513 21.11 -6.85 0.67
CA ASN A 513 19.94 -6.23 1.31
C ASN A 513 20.30 -5.65 2.68
N PHE A 514 21.10 -6.37 3.46
CA PHE A 514 21.54 -5.90 4.77
C PHE A 514 22.42 -4.65 4.65
N ALA A 515 23.36 -4.63 3.70
CA ALA A 515 24.20 -3.47 3.43
C ALA A 515 23.38 -2.23 3.06
N ILE A 516 22.42 -2.38 2.14
CA ILE A 516 21.49 -1.29 1.75
C ILE A 516 20.77 -0.74 2.99
N THR A 517 20.16 -1.61 3.79
CA THR A 517 19.38 -1.17 4.96
C THR A 517 20.25 -0.45 5.99
N ARG A 518 21.52 -0.84 6.15
CA ARG A 518 22.48 -0.11 7.01
C ARG A 518 22.81 1.26 6.46
N VAL A 519 23.09 1.39 5.16
CA VAL A 519 23.32 2.70 4.52
C VAL A 519 22.11 3.60 4.76
N MET A 520 20.91 3.12 4.52
CA MET A 520 19.68 3.89 4.70
C MET A 520 19.49 4.31 6.16
N GLN A 521 19.70 3.41 7.11
CA GLN A 521 19.57 3.71 8.54
C GLN A 521 20.56 4.78 9.03
N HIS A 522 21.79 4.75 8.52
CA HIS A 522 22.84 5.67 8.95
C HIS A 522 22.81 7.01 8.22
N HIS A 523 22.44 7.03 6.96
CA HIS A 523 22.54 8.22 6.11
C HIS A 523 21.20 8.86 5.75
N CYS A 524 20.11 8.10 5.81
CA CYS A 524 18.76 8.54 5.49
C CYS A 524 17.76 8.15 6.60
N GLY A 525 18.19 8.23 7.86
CA GLY A 525 17.39 7.96 9.05
C GLY A 525 16.44 9.10 9.43
N ALA A 526 16.10 9.22 10.73
CA ALA A 526 15.17 10.23 11.25
C ALA A 526 15.63 11.65 10.94
N PHE A 527 16.88 11.93 11.26
CA PHE A 527 17.49 13.25 11.08
C PHE A 527 18.44 13.23 9.88
N LYS A 528 18.34 14.21 9.02
CA LYS A 528 19.06 14.27 7.76
C LYS A 528 19.80 15.59 7.61
N THR A 529 20.93 15.55 6.90
CA THR A 529 21.66 16.73 6.41
C THR A 529 22.10 16.46 4.97
N ASP A 530 22.38 17.50 4.18
CA ASP A 530 22.96 17.35 2.84
C ASP A 530 24.20 16.44 2.87
N GLN A 531 25.08 16.64 3.86
CA GLN A 531 26.29 15.84 3.99
C GLN A 531 26.01 14.35 4.20
N LEU A 532 25.04 13.99 5.07
CA LEU A 532 24.64 12.60 5.30
C LEU A 532 24.03 11.99 4.05
N LEU A 533 23.12 12.71 3.40
CA LEU A 533 22.42 12.22 2.21
C LEU A 533 23.39 12.01 1.02
N VAL A 534 24.30 12.94 0.78
CA VAL A 534 25.35 12.79 -0.27
C VAL A 534 26.25 11.59 0.01
N ARG A 535 26.65 11.36 1.25
CA ARG A 535 27.39 10.15 1.64
C ARG A 535 26.57 8.88 1.44
N GLY A 536 25.27 8.95 1.72
CA GLY A 536 24.32 7.86 1.46
C GLY A 536 24.25 7.49 -0.02
N ILE A 537 24.13 8.48 -0.91
CA ILE A 537 24.17 8.26 -2.37
C ILE A 537 25.48 7.58 -2.75
N ALA A 538 26.62 8.15 -2.34
CA ALA A 538 27.92 7.57 -2.68
C ALA A 538 28.09 6.12 -2.20
N ALA A 539 27.58 5.81 -1.00
CA ALA A 539 27.61 4.43 -0.47
C ALA A 539 26.68 3.49 -1.24
N LEU A 540 25.49 3.93 -1.65
CA LEU A 540 24.59 3.12 -2.49
C LEU A 540 25.19 2.87 -3.88
N ASP A 541 25.80 3.89 -4.48
CA ASP A 541 26.51 3.76 -5.76
C ASP A 541 27.69 2.78 -5.67
N GLU A 542 28.38 2.78 -4.54
CA GLU A 542 29.47 1.81 -4.29
C GLU A 542 28.94 0.38 -4.17
N LEU A 543 27.83 0.18 -3.44
CA LEU A 543 27.17 -1.12 -3.35
C LEU A 543 26.70 -1.60 -4.74
N GLU A 544 26.19 -0.71 -5.60
CA GLU A 544 25.78 -1.07 -6.95
C GLU A 544 26.97 -1.50 -7.81
N ARG A 545 28.08 -0.75 -7.76
CA ARG A 545 29.26 -1.05 -8.58
C ARG A 545 30.05 -2.26 -8.09
N GLN A 546 30.22 -2.42 -6.78
CA GLN A 546 31.12 -3.42 -6.23
C GLN A 546 30.39 -4.70 -5.80
N GLU A 547 29.27 -4.58 -5.08
CA GLU A 547 28.60 -5.74 -4.51
C GLU A 547 27.55 -6.33 -5.43
N ALA A 548 26.72 -5.49 -6.06
CA ALA A 548 25.67 -5.97 -6.95
C ALA A 548 26.22 -6.71 -8.19
N SER A 549 27.43 -6.34 -8.65
CA SER A 549 28.11 -7.02 -9.74
C SER A 549 28.62 -8.43 -9.39
N ARG A 550 28.74 -8.76 -8.10
CA ARG A 550 29.27 -10.01 -7.56
C ARG A 550 28.19 -10.97 -7.05
N LEU A 551 26.92 -10.60 -7.17
CA LEU A 551 25.81 -11.43 -6.73
C LEU A 551 25.79 -12.77 -7.46
N VAL A 552 25.52 -13.86 -6.74
CA VAL A 552 25.50 -15.23 -7.25
C VAL A 552 24.10 -15.82 -7.17
N ALA A 553 23.62 -16.34 -8.29
CA ALA A 553 22.39 -17.11 -8.38
C ALA A 553 22.70 -18.57 -8.72
N ARG A 554 22.08 -19.51 -8.00
CA ARG A 554 22.21 -20.95 -8.19
C ARG A 554 20.99 -21.58 -8.86
N ASN A 555 19.86 -20.88 -8.85
CA ASN A 555 18.59 -21.35 -9.32
C ASN A 555 17.67 -20.17 -9.69
N PRO A 556 16.49 -20.40 -10.32
CA PRO A 556 15.55 -19.34 -10.66
C PRO A 556 15.06 -18.49 -9.48
N HIS A 557 14.91 -19.08 -8.29
CA HIS A 557 14.47 -18.34 -7.12
C HIS A 557 15.53 -17.34 -6.64
N ASP A 558 16.81 -17.69 -6.69
CA ASP A 558 17.90 -16.77 -6.36
C ASP A 558 17.92 -15.58 -7.32
N LEU A 559 17.69 -15.81 -8.63
CA LEU A 559 17.55 -14.71 -9.60
C LEU A 559 16.42 -13.75 -9.24
N ILE A 560 15.25 -14.26 -8.81
CA ILE A 560 14.14 -13.41 -8.34
C ILE A 560 14.56 -12.59 -7.10
N ARG A 561 15.17 -13.24 -6.09
CA ARG A 561 15.64 -12.55 -4.88
C ARG A 561 16.66 -11.47 -5.19
N ILE A 562 17.55 -11.74 -6.13
CA ILE A 562 18.55 -10.77 -6.61
C ILE A 562 17.84 -9.58 -7.29
N GLN A 563 16.89 -9.82 -8.20
CA GLN A 563 16.16 -8.72 -8.83
C GLN A 563 15.38 -7.88 -7.80
N GLU A 564 14.79 -8.51 -6.79
CA GLU A 564 14.13 -7.79 -5.69
C GLU A 564 15.10 -6.88 -4.94
N VAL A 565 16.30 -7.37 -4.60
CA VAL A 565 17.29 -6.57 -3.86
C VAL A 565 17.86 -5.44 -4.73
N LEU A 566 18.07 -5.68 -6.02
CA LEU A 566 18.47 -4.63 -6.97
C LEU A 566 17.38 -3.56 -7.12
N ASN A 567 16.10 -3.94 -7.04
CA ASN A 567 14.99 -2.97 -7.03
C ASN A 567 14.94 -2.19 -5.72
N ILE A 568 15.23 -2.83 -4.58
CA ILE A 568 15.37 -2.14 -3.28
C ILE A 568 16.51 -1.13 -3.32
N LEU A 569 17.67 -1.49 -3.89
CA LEU A 569 18.82 -0.60 -4.06
C LEU A 569 18.46 0.64 -4.89
N THR A 570 17.86 0.43 -6.07
CA THR A 570 17.37 1.53 -6.91
C THR A 570 16.35 2.41 -6.15
N THR A 571 15.40 1.81 -5.43
CA THR A 571 14.40 2.57 -4.68
C THR A 571 15.00 3.35 -3.52
N ALA A 572 15.99 2.78 -2.83
CA ALA A 572 16.76 3.48 -1.79
C ALA A 572 17.43 4.74 -2.37
N THR A 573 18.04 4.62 -3.55
CA THR A 573 18.64 5.77 -4.26
C THR A 573 17.60 6.85 -4.57
N ILE A 574 16.40 6.49 -5.07
CA ILE A 574 15.31 7.45 -5.32
C ILE A 574 14.92 8.18 -4.03
N VAL A 575 14.77 7.44 -2.92
CA VAL A 575 14.42 8.01 -1.61
C VAL A 575 15.45 9.03 -1.15
N VAL A 576 16.74 8.70 -1.24
CA VAL A 576 17.80 9.63 -0.81
C VAL A 576 17.81 10.88 -1.67
N HIS A 577 17.63 10.76 -2.99
CA HIS A 577 17.51 11.92 -3.88
C HIS A 577 16.27 12.78 -3.57
N SER A 578 15.13 12.18 -3.24
CA SER A 578 13.94 12.92 -2.82
C SER A 578 14.18 13.68 -1.53
N CYS A 579 14.85 13.03 -0.54
CA CYS A 579 15.23 13.69 0.70
C CYS A 579 16.22 14.84 0.48
N LEU A 580 17.16 14.68 -0.44
CA LEU A 580 18.16 15.70 -0.78
C LEU A 580 17.53 16.90 -1.50
N ALA A 581 16.52 16.66 -2.32
CA ALA A 581 15.83 17.70 -3.09
C ALA A 581 15.00 18.65 -2.22
N ARG A 582 14.42 18.17 -1.08
CA ARG A 582 13.66 19.03 -0.17
C ARG A 582 14.57 19.74 0.82
N LYS A 583 14.62 21.08 0.76
CA LYS A 583 15.45 21.96 1.61
C LYS A 583 14.63 22.60 2.74
N ALA A 584 13.79 21.82 3.40
CA ALA A 584 12.99 22.24 4.55
C ALA A 584 12.63 21.03 5.39
N SER A 585 12.37 21.23 6.68
CA SER A 585 11.71 20.24 7.53
C SER A 585 10.20 20.34 7.36
N SER A 586 9.47 19.23 7.58
CA SER A 586 8.01 19.21 7.49
C SER A 586 7.42 18.30 8.57
N LYS A 587 6.44 18.83 9.31
CA LYS A 587 5.70 18.05 10.29
C LYS A 587 4.78 17.04 9.58
N THR A 588 4.06 17.47 8.57
CA THR A 588 3.11 16.64 7.82
C THR A 588 3.78 15.50 7.05
N LEU A 589 5.01 15.72 6.59
CA LEU A 589 5.79 14.70 5.93
C LEU A 589 6.62 13.83 6.89
N HIS A 590 6.57 14.11 8.20
CA HIS A 590 7.47 13.50 9.20
C HIS A 590 8.93 13.55 8.74
N PHE A 591 9.34 14.68 8.21
CA PHE A 591 10.62 14.88 7.56
C PHE A 591 11.46 15.93 8.29
N SER A 592 12.60 15.52 8.82
CA SER A 592 13.47 16.39 9.62
C SER A 592 14.83 16.60 8.99
N ARG A 593 15.15 17.85 8.70
CA ARG A 593 16.43 18.33 8.18
C ARG A 593 17.12 19.19 9.24
N LEU A 594 18.29 18.73 9.73
CA LEU A 594 19.04 19.51 10.72
C LEU A 594 19.70 20.76 10.12
N ASP A 595 20.03 20.71 8.83
CA ASP A 595 20.60 21.82 8.06
C ASP A 595 19.53 22.79 7.51
N TYR A 596 18.26 22.37 7.50
CA TYR A 596 17.09 23.18 7.14
C TYR A 596 15.97 23.02 8.18
N PRO A 597 16.17 23.56 9.41
CA PRO A 597 15.27 23.28 10.55
C PRO A 597 13.91 23.97 10.47
N GLY A 598 13.74 24.92 9.55
CA GLY A 598 12.44 25.59 9.35
C GLY A 598 11.35 24.57 9.02
N ILE A 599 10.27 24.58 9.82
CA ILE A 599 9.16 23.63 9.71
C ILE A 599 8.10 24.22 8.78
N ASP A 600 7.79 23.50 7.70
CA ASP A 600 6.74 23.80 6.72
C ASP A 600 6.74 25.26 6.23
N PRO A 601 7.90 25.83 5.82
CA PRO A 601 7.93 27.20 5.33
C PRO A 601 7.11 27.30 4.03
N PRO A 602 6.42 28.45 3.78
CA PRO A 602 5.45 28.60 2.71
C PRO A 602 5.95 28.18 1.33
N GLU A 603 7.19 28.48 1.00
CA GLU A 603 7.83 28.18 -0.30
C GLU A 603 8.08 26.67 -0.50
N TRP A 604 8.01 25.87 0.59
CA TRP A 604 8.16 24.42 0.56
C TRP A 604 6.84 23.67 0.76
N ARG A 605 5.72 24.36 0.88
CA ARG A 605 4.38 23.77 0.83
C ARG A 605 3.99 23.35 -0.57
N GLN A 606 4.81 22.48 -1.15
CA GLN A 606 4.69 21.94 -2.51
C GLN A 606 5.18 20.51 -2.53
N PHE A 607 4.68 19.70 -3.46
CA PHE A 607 5.32 18.44 -3.77
C PHE A 607 6.70 18.68 -4.33
N VAL A 608 7.66 17.85 -3.95
CA VAL A 608 8.98 17.79 -4.57
C VAL A 608 9.02 16.53 -5.42
N ALA A 609 9.06 16.71 -6.73
CA ALA A 609 9.18 15.62 -7.67
C ALA A 609 10.64 15.44 -8.10
N VAL A 610 11.06 14.19 -8.22
CA VAL A 610 12.39 13.79 -8.69
C VAL A 610 12.29 12.84 -9.87
N ARG A 611 13.19 12.96 -10.82
CA ARG A 611 13.30 12.04 -11.96
C ARG A 611 14.76 11.87 -12.38
N PRO A 612 15.14 10.70 -12.91
CA PRO A 612 16.45 10.53 -13.50
C PRO A 612 16.53 11.28 -14.83
N THR A 613 17.74 11.68 -15.20
CA THR A 613 18.09 12.26 -16.49
C THR A 613 19.41 11.65 -16.97
N GLU A 614 19.78 11.87 -18.21
CA GLU A 614 21.09 11.42 -18.72
C GLU A 614 22.29 12.01 -17.95
N GLY A 615 22.10 13.17 -17.32
CA GLY A 615 23.14 13.88 -16.55
C GLY A 615 23.06 13.72 -15.03
N GLY A 616 22.12 12.90 -14.50
CA GLY A 616 21.93 12.72 -13.06
C GLY A 616 20.47 12.73 -12.64
N VAL A 617 20.12 13.40 -11.56
CA VAL A 617 18.75 13.49 -11.04
C VAL A 617 18.29 14.94 -11.05
N ALA A 618 17.17 15.20 -11.72
CA ALA A 618 16.50 16.50 -11.70
C ALA A 618 15.36 16.49 -10.67
N SER A 619 15.11 17.66 -10.07
CA SER A 619 13.96 17.88 -9.20
C SER A 619 13.19 19.13 -9.61
N ARG A 620 11.88 19.14 -9.31
CA ARG A 620 11.02 20.31 -9.46
C ARG A 620 9.97 20.36 -8.36
N GLN A 621 9.47 21.54 -8.08
CA GLN A 621 8.34 21.73 -7.19
C GLN A 621 7.02 21.72 -7.99
N ILE A 622 5.98 21.17 -7.38
CA ILE A 622 4.64 21.07 -7.97
C ILE A 622 3.64 21.59 -6.92
N PRO A 623 2.71 22.48 -7.30
CA PRO A 623 1.65 22.95 -6.41
C PRO A 623 0.85 21.80 -5.81
N LEU A 624 0.41 21.91 -4.55
CA LEU A 624 -0.37 20.86 -3.87
C LEU A 624 -1.73 20.63 -4.55
N ASP A 625 -2.28 21.65 -5.19
CA ASP A 625 -3.55 21.63 -5.94
C ASP A 625 -3.39 21.37 -7.45
N TYR A 626 -2.28 20.73 -7.86
CA TYR A 626 -1.96 20.44 -9.27
C TYR A 626 -3.09 19.74 -10.04
N TYR A 627 -3.99 19.12 -9.34
CA TYR A 627 -5.14 18.38 -9.89
C TYR A 627 -6.29 19.28 -10.36
N GLY A 628 -6.29 20.59 -9.99
CA GLY A 628 -7.33 21.55 -10.33
C GLY A 628 -8.70 21.21 -9.72
N ASP A 629 -9.78 21.61 -10.41
CA ASP A 629 -11.14 21.29 -9.97
C ASP A 629 -11.43 19.78 -10.10
N LEU A 630 -11.67 19.11 -8.98
CA LEU A 630 -11.83 17.66 -8.94
C LEU A 630 -13.11 17.17 -9.64
N PRO A 631 -14.29 17.71 -9.35
CA PRO A 631 -15.54 17.34 -10.02
C PRO A 631 -15.52 17.56 -11.52
N ASP A 632 -15.13 18.75 -11.95
CA ASP A 632 -15.14 19.14 -13.36
C ASP A 632 -14.15 18.32 -14.19
N ASN A 633 -12.94 18.14 -13.67
CA ASN A 633 -11.92 17.32 -14.32
C ASN A 633 -12.36 15.86 -14.43
N TYR A 634 -12.91 15.28 -13.33
CA TYR A 634 -13.40 13.90 -13.36
C TYR A 634 -14.53 13.72 -14.39
N GLN A 635 -15.49 14.65 -14.45
CA GLN A 635 -16.58 14.59 -15.44
C GLN A 635 -16.06 14.67 -16.87
N ARG A 636 -15.13 15.60 -17.14
CA ARG A 636 -14.54 15.78 -18.46
C ARG A 636 -13.82 14.51 -18.94
N GLU A 637 -12.95 13.96 -18.09
CA GLU A 637 -12.09 12.81 -18.45
C GLU A 637 -12.85 11.48 -18.49
N ASN A 638 -14.06 11.41 -17.90
CA ASN A 638 -14.85 10.19 -17.81
C ASN A 638 -16.22 10.25 -18.47
N ARG A 639 -16.47 11.21 -19.37
CA ARG A 639 -17.78 11.44 -20.00
C ARG A 639 -18.40 10.14 -20.54
N ASP A 640 -17.68 9.41 -21.38
CA ASP A 640 -18.17 8.19 -22.03
C ASP A 640 -18.51 7.09 -20.99
N TYR A 641 -17.70 6.97 -19.95
CA TYR A 641 -17.92 6.02 -18.86
C TYR A 641 -19.18 6.36 -18.07
N LEU A 642 -19.39 7.63 -17.76
CA LEU A 642 -20.55 8.10 -17.02
C LEU A 642 -21.83 7.98 -17.84
N GLU A 643 -21.80 8.23 -19.15
CA GLU A 643 -22.92 8.03 -20.06
C GLU A 643 -23.29 6.55 -20.19
N ALA A 644 -22.32 5.67 -20.34
CA ALA A 644 -22.56 4.23 -20.37
C ALA A 644 -23.19 3.69 -19.08
N ARG A 645 -22.83 4.28 -17.95
CA ARG A 645 -23.37 3.94 -16.63
C ARG A 645 -24.82 4.38 -16.43
N ARG A 646 -25.21 5.55 -16.93
CA ARG A 646 -26.59 6.04 -16.85
C ARG A 646 -27.57 5.18 -17.65
N LYS A 647 -27.06 4.40 -18.62
CA LYS A 647 -27.87 3.51 -19.49
C LYS A 647 -28.01 2.10 -18.92
N ARG A 648 -27.29 1.77 -17.86
CA ARG A 648 -27.38 0.49 -17.11
C ARG A 648 -28.29 0.64 -15.89
#